data_29cd331ea01b17270bbbe7bd63eb27a5
#
_entry.id   29cd331ea01b17270bbbe7bd63eb27a5
#
_cell.length_a   1.000
_cell.length_b   1.000
_cell.length_c   1.000
_cell.angle_alpha   90.00
_cell.angle_beta   90.00
_cell.angle_gamma   90.00
#
_symmetry.space_group_name_H-M   'P 1'
#
loop_
_entity.id
_entity.type
_entity.pdbx_description
1 polymer ?
#
loop_
_entity_poly.entity_id
_entity_poly.type
_entity_poly.pdbx_seq_one_letter_code
_entity_poly.pdbx_strand_id
1 'polypeptide(L)'
;MRYLLLVLFSNVLIIQQSYAQFGGLGKALKEKANEVLKEKGRDYAEEKVSEKATSYDTTTFNYAIAFLDKAESFENKQEGEGVVKGLDRFLSKDNEKTDQEVARDLYERGRIHYNMRSYWLSEKYLWLSIWAYYELGETTDPVFLKAVGTLALLYNNMGRYEIADTTNAYALERWKEGEGVSSKGYAAEINNKAVITFNRGEYNEAEKLFTEALQLIGAAEGKTSVPYAIANNNLGILYQHMGRSEEALEKVNQCLSIAEAELREKSGTYVQLMTNKALILQENKRYDEAEKTYQTAIDLQTSRLKLNRKSDPDYAHLLNNMASLYLVTGKTEKVEPLLKESHDIYVSKFGEDHPSTSAAKADLGNFYRSQGKLAQAEPLLKKAFDSRKSSLGNTHPTTIQSQEDLAILQWLQGNISDAQTNFDEVMDYSMSFINEFFPPMSEVEKTKYWEKMKNRFFTFYNFALANSVTKPELVEEMLDYRLATKGMLLSTSTKIKNTILNSGDKALIDLYNQWQDQKRTLAIYYSFSKDEISKQNVNIDSLENAANQSERMLSQKSSDFADALVTKSVDYKQVQAKLKTGEAVVEMIQLPDFKNAMTGLYKYAAVIIKPVGPPIVTVLDNGDQLDKRYYAYYNNVIRSKIKDDYSYDQYWKRIGNFLGDSKTIYFSPDGVYSQININTLKDPSGKYLVQDKVVKLIGSPKDLLDASAVATTSKNAFLLGFPNFGSPDIVPLPGTQKELQQVKSALVTGKYQVKDYTMANATETAIKGVHSPKIMHIATHGYFLEDVQNQGSVFGVQVEYAKNNPLLRSGLMLAGASSEQQDASFSDEENGILTAYEAMNLDLNKTDLVVLSACETGKGDISSGEGVYGLQRAFVMAGTNKMIMSLWKVDDAATQDLMSRFYKNWILTGQEMSTAFRNAQIQLMTTYPDPYYWGAFVMVGR
;
A
#
# COMPACT_ATOMS: atom_id res chain seq x y z
N MET A 1 -0.40 34.88 7.83
CA MET A 1 -1.51 34.08 8.38
C MET A 1 -1.18 32.60 8.46
N ARG A 2 -0.76 31.92 7.35
CA ARG A 2 -0.22 30.53 7.42
C ARG A 2 0.92 30.38 8.44
N TYR A 3 1.83 31.33 8.49
CA TYR A 3 2.93 31.35 9.46
C TYR A 3 2.45 31.52 10.92
N LEU A 4 1.40 32.30 11.13
CA LEU A 4 0.84 32.50 12.48
C LEU A 4 0.10 31.26 12.96
N LEU A 5 -0.65 30.60 12.08
CA LEU A 5 -1.35 29.35 12.34
C LEU A 5 -0.39 28.16 12.49
N LEU A 6 0.66 28.07 11.66
CA LEU A 6 1.72 27.08 11.79
C LEU A 6 2.52 27.24 13.09
N VAL A 7 2.80 28.47 13.50
CA VAL A 7 3.48 28.76 14.77
C VAL A 7 2.59 28.47 15.98
N LEU A 8 1.27 28.66 15.84
CA LEU A 8 0.33 28.32 16.92
C LEU A 8 0.11 26.80 17.05
N PHE A 9 0.11 26.05 15.95
CA PHE A 9 -0.08 24.60 15.96
C PHE A 9 1.23 23.81 16.05
N SER A 10 2.36 24.29 15.54
CA SER A 10 3.65 23.60 15.69
C SER A 10 4.15 23.51 17.15
N ASN A 11 3.63 24.34 18.04
CA ASN A 11 3.91 24.21 19.48
C ASN A 11 2.94 23.27 20.22
N VAL A 12 1.88 22.80 19.58
CA VAL A 12 1.02 21.72 20.09
C VAL A 12 1.69 20.35 19.88
N LEU A 13 2.55 20.22 18.87
CA LEU A 13 3.32 19.00 18.58
C LEU A 13 4.44 18.68 19.61
N ILE A 14 4.79 19.62 20.48
CA ILE A 14 5.80 19.38 21.55
C ILE A 14 5.17 18.90 22.88
N ILE A 15 3.86 18.79 22.95
CA ILE A 15 3.16 18.39 24.19
C ILE A 15 2.53 17.01 24.02
N GLN A 16 3.39 16.00 23.96
CA GLN A 16 2.99 14.59 24.14
C GLN A 16 3.00 14.19 25.62
N GLN A 17 2.54 15.07 26.51
CA GLN A 17 2.26 14.65 27.90
C GLN A 17 1.15 15.49 28.51
N SER A 18 0.09 14.82 28.91
CA SER A 18 -0.99 15.21 29.79
C SER A 18 -2.23 15.88 29.16
N TYR A 19 -3.32 15.14 29.18
CA TYR A 19 -4.72 15.53 28.93
C TYR A 19 -5.25 16.69 29.80
N ALA A 20 -4.42 17.30 30.64
CA ALA A 20 -4.79 18.38 31.54
C ALA A 20 -4.58 19.80 30.98
N GLN A 21 -4.15 19.99 29.72
CA GLN A 21 -3.72 21.29 29.20
C GLN A 21 -4.55 21.89 28.08
N PHE A 22 -5.68 21.31 27.69
CA PHE A 22 -6.55 21.90 26.66
C PHE A 22 -7.19 23.24 27.07
N GLY A 23 -7.38 23.50 28.36
CA GLY A 23 -7.74 24.84 28.84
C GLY A 23 -6.70 25.93 28.55
N GLY A 24 -5.46 25.52 28.22
CA GLY A 24 -4.37 26.40 27.81
C GLY A 24 -4.36 26.73 26.32
N LEU A 25 -5.07 25.99 25.44
CA LEU A 25 -5.00 26.21 23.98
C LEU A 25 -5.50 27.62 23.60
N GLY A 26 -6.64 28.02 24.13
CA GLY A 26 -7.19 29.36 23.92
C GLY A 26 -6.29 30.46 24.48
N LYS A 27 -5.70 30.21 25.67
CA LYS A 27 -4.77 31.16 26.29
C LYS A 27 -3.45 31.21 25.53
N ALA A 28 -2.91 30.07 25.08
CA ALA A 28 -1.70 29.98 24.26
C ALA A 28 -1.91 30.58 22.85
N LEU A 29 -3.07 30.41 22.26
CA LEU A 29 -3.47 31.05 21.01
C LEU A 29 -3.52 32.57 21.14
N LYS A 30 -4.08 33.08 22.22
CA LYS A 30 -4.16 34.53 22.55
C LYS A 30 -2.78 35.11 22.86
N GLU A 31 -1.97 34.46 23.67
CA GLU A 31 -0.61 34.89 24.02
C GLU A 31 0.29 34.96 22.81
N LYS A 32 0.21 33.94 21.90
CA LYS A 32 1.03 33.89 20.70
C LYS A 32 0.53 34.80 19.57
N ALA A 33 -0.77 35.00 19.44
CA ALA A 33 -1.33 36.04 18.56
C ALA A 33 -0.86 37.43 19.02
N ASN A 34 -0.90 37.71 20.33
CA ASN A 34 -0.39 38.95 20.92
C ASN A 34 1.13 39.12 20.75
N GLU A 35 1.92 38.04 20.85
CA GLU A 35 3.37 38.05 20.69
C GLU A 35 3.76 38.37 19.23
N VAL A 36 3.09 37.76 18.27
CA VAL A 36 3.33 38.04 16.84
C VAL A 36 2.80 39.41 16.41
N LEU A 37 1.71 39.89 17.00
CA LEU A 37 1.22 41.27 16.82
C LEU A 37 2.19 42.26 17.41
N LYS A 38 2.85 41.95 18.53
CA LYS A 38 3.88 42.80 19.15
C LYS A 38 5.17 42.85 18.34
N GLU A 39 5.62 41.75 17.71
CA GLU A 39 6.90 41.69 17.02
C GLU A 39 6.90 42.25 15.58
N LYS A 40 5.77 42.13 14.86
CA LYS A 40 5.75 42.39 13.40
C LYS A 40 4.77 43.46 12.90
N GLY A 41 4.04 44.13 13.74
CA GLY A 41 3.08 45.10 13.24
C GLY A 41 2.24 45.83 14.25
N ARG A 42 2.78 46.12 15.42
CA ARG A 42 2.13 46.85 16.47
C ARG A 42 1.65 48.21 15.97
N ASP A 43 2.51 48.93 15.26
CA ASP A 43 2.23 50.28 14.80
C ASP A 43 1.14 50.35 13.70
N TYR A 44 1.14 49.39 12.76
CA TYR A 44 0.17 49.35 11.67
C TYR A 44 -1.23 48.84 12.10
N ALA A 45 -1.26 47.88 13.01
CA ALA A 45 -2.51 47.31 13.52
C ALA A 45 -3.22 48.28 14.49
N GLU A 46 -2.47 49.03 15.32
CA GLU A 46 -3.01 50.04 16.26
C GLU A 46 -3.59 51.26 15.52
N GLU A 47 -2.98 51.69 14.42
CA GLU A 47 -3.47 52.84 13.63
C GLU A 47 -4.79 52.50 12.91
N LYS A 48 -4.90 51.31 12.28
CA LYS A 48 -6.13 50.88 11.60
C LYS A 48 -7.25 50.44 12.50
N VAL A 49 -6.95 49.86 13.65
CA VAL A 49 -7.95 49.47 14.67
C VAL A 49 -8.55 50.71 15.36
N SER A 50 -7.78 51.78 15.60
CA SER A 50 -8.26 52.98 16.24
C SER A 50 -9.24 53.78 15.37
N GLU A 51 -9.09 53.76 14.04
CA GLU A 51 -10.02 54.43 13.11
C GLU A 51 -11.40 53.77 12.99
N LYS A 52 -11.50 52.43 13.26
CA LYS A 52 -12.75 51.65 13.09
C LYS A 52 -13.44 51.25 14.39
N ALA A 53 -12.87 51.54 15.53
CA ALA A 53 -13.32 51.09 16.86
C ALA A 53 -14.50 51.84 17.45
N THR A 54 -15.17 52.75 16.72
CA THR A 54 -16.19 53.63 17.27
C THR A 54 -17.58 53.03 17.47
N SER A 55 -17.85 51.78 17.10
CA SER A 55 -19.19 51.20 17.18
C SER A 55 -19.35 49.86 17.95
N TYR A 56 -18.27 49.17 18.28
CA TYR A 56 -18.33 47.91 19.04
C TYR A 56 -17.27 47.92 20.13
N ASP A 57 -17.71 47.79 21.37
CA ASP A 57 -16.85 47.75 22.54
C ASP A 57 -16.36 46.34 22.87
N THR A 58 -15.95 45.57 21.82
CA THR A 58 -15.37 44.25 22.00
C THR A 58 -13.99 44.20 21.41
N THR A 59 -12.98 44.00 22.22
CA THR A 59 -11.59 43.81 21.89
C THR A 59 -11.41 42.67 20.84
N THR A 60 -12.30 41.70 20.83
CA THR A 60 -12.29 40.51 19.93
C THR A 60 -12.53 40.88 18.47
N PHE A 61 -13.55 41.69 18.18
CA PHE A 61 -13.83 42.07 16.79
C PHE A 61 -12.76 42.98 16.22
N ASN A 62 -12.19 43.86 17.03
CA ASN A 62 -11.09 44.73 16.66
C ASN A 62 -9.82 43.89 16.32
N TYR A 63 -9.55 42.83 17.10
CA TYR A 63 -8.47 41.90 16.79
C TYR A 63 -8.76 41.06 15.53
N ALA A 64 -10.01 40.63 15.33
CA ALA A 64 -10.42 39.90 14.16
C ALA A 64 -10.28 40.72 12.87
N ILE A 65 -10.64 42.02 12.91
CA ILE A 65 -10.50 42.93 11.78
C ILE A 65 -9.00 43.20 11.50
N ALA A 66 -8.21 43.51 12.53
CA ALA A 66 -6.78 43.75 12.37
C ALA A 66 -6.04 42.48 11.88
N PHE A 67 -6.53 41.31 12.23
CA PHE A 67 -6.02 40.02 11.75
C PHE A 67 -6.36 39.79 10.28
N LEU A 68 -7.57 40.17 9.81
CA LEU A 68 -7.94 40.10 8.39
C LEU A 68 -7.15 41.10 7.54
N ASP A 69 -6.99 42.34 8.00
CA ASP A 69 -6.22 43.38 7.33
C ASP A 69 -4.75 42.94 7.11
N LYS A 70 -4.19 42.23 8.09
CA LYS A 70 -2.81 41.71 8.01
C LYS A 70 -2.68 40.48 7.11
N ALA A 71 -3.73 39.69 7.01
CA ALA A 71 -3.75 38.54 6.13
C ALA A 71 -3.79 38.94 4.64
N GLU A 72 -4.32 40.09 4.32
CA GLU A 72 -4.33 40.70 2.97
C GLU A 72 -2.92 40.97 2.41
N SER A 73 -1.97 41.28 3.29
CA SER A 73 -0.63 41.65 2.86
C SER A 73 0.21 40.47 2.30
N PHE A 74 -0.27 39.23 2.39
CA PHE A 74 0.58 38.07 2.21
C PHE A 74 0.24 37.14 1.05
N GLU A 75 -0.98 36.96 0.55
CA GLU A 75 -1.26 35.91 -0.41
C GLU A 75 -2.16 36.23 -1.62
N ASN A 76 -3.05 37.19 -1.57
CA ASN A 76 -3.84 37.61 -2.75
C ASN A 76 -4.59 38.92 -2.52
N LYS A 77 -4.03 40.01 -2.98
CA LYS A 77 -4.60 41.38 -2.75
C LYS A 77 -6.07 41.52 -3.14
N GLN A 78 -6.49 40.84 -4.21
CA GLN A 78 -7.83 40.99 -4.78
C GLN A 78 -8.92 40.26 -3.99
N GLU A 79 -8.63 39.05 -3.45
CA GLU A 79 -9.57 38.30 -2.62
C GLU A 79 -9.62 38.81 -1.19
N GLY A 80 -8.48 39.22 -0.65
CA GLY A 80 -8.39 39.84 0.68
C GLY A 80 -9.18 41.16 0.79
N GLU A 81 -9.03 42.08 -0.19
CA GLU A 81 -9.82 43.31 -0.25
C GLU A 81 -11.33 43.03 -0.31
N GLY A 82 -11.75 41.99 -1.02
CA GLY A 82 -13.14 41.58 -1.09
C GLY A 82 -13.72 41.11 0.26
N VAL A 83 -12.92 40.38 1.04
CA VAL A 83 -13.31 39.86 2.37
C VAL A 83 -13.41 40.98 3.38
N VAL A 84 -12.42 41.89 3.42
CA VAL A 84 -12.44 43.05 4.35
C VAL A 84 -13.57 43.99 4.00
N LYS A 85 -13.79 44.34 2.74
CA LYS A 85 -14.94 45.13 2.30
C LYS A 85 -16.28 44.43 2.60
N GLY A 86 -16.33 43.13 2.50
CA GLY A 86 -17.49 42.32 2.86
C GLY A 86 -17.77 42.35 4.36
N LEU A 87 -16.73 42.18 5.18
CA LEU A 87 -16.82 42.23 6.63
C LEU A 87 -17.13 43.65 7.12
N ASP A 88 -16.48 44.69 6.58
CA ASP A 88 -16.79 46.10 6.86
C ASP A 88 -18.25 46.45 6.53
N ARG A 89 -18.74 45.96 5.38
CA ARG A 89 -20.13 46.18 4.97
C ARG A 89 -21.12 45.42 5.85
N PHE A 90 -20.71 44.28 6.37
CA PHE A 90 -21.47 43.45 7.29
C PHE A 90 -21.52 44.04 8.69
N LEU A 91 -20.37 44.42 9.25
CA LEU A 91 -20.25 45.03 10.57
C LEU A 91 -20.83 46.44 10.61
N SER A 92 -20.81 47.20 9.49
CA SER A 92 -21.38 48.56 9.42
C SER A 92 -22.88 48.58 9.17
N LYS A 93 -23.50 47.50 8.69
CA LYS A 93 -24.94 47.45 8.41
C LYS A 93 -25.81 47.06 9.60
N ASP A 94 -25.28 46.38 10.60
CA ASP A 94 -26.06 45.73 11.65
C ASP A 94 -25.62 46.18 13.06
N ASN A 95 -25.83 47.48 13.37
CA ASN A 95 -25.66 48.00 14.73
C ASN A 95 -26.64 47.38 15.76
N GLU A 96 -27.52 46.43 15.36
CA GLU A 96 -28.52 45.81 16.21
C GLU A 96 -28.23 44.35 16.55
N LYS A 97 -27.17 43.71 15.97
CA LYS A 97 -26.86 42.31 16.25
C LYS A 97 -25.99 42.14 17.50
N THR A 98 -26.28 41.10 18.26
CA THR A 98 -25.43 40.66 19.38
C THR A 98 -24.14 40.02 18.84
N ASP A 99 -23.08 40.04 19.64
CA ASP A 99 -21.79 39.41 19.31
C ASP A 99 -21.96 37.94 18.98
N GLN A 100 -22.89 37.22 19.63
CA GLN A 100 -23.23 35.84 19.36
C GLN A 100 -23.87 35.65 17.97
N GLU A 101 -24.77 36.56 17.55
CA GLU A 101 -25.35 36.50 16.20
C GLU A 101 -24.30 36.76 15.13
N VAL A 102 -23.38 37.66 15.37
CA VAL A 102 -22.27 37.94 14.47
C VAL A 102 -21.34 36.69 14.36
N ALA A 103 -21.01 36.06 15.50
CA ALA A 103 -20.22 34.83 15.52
C ALA A 103 -20.89 33.70 14.75
N ARG A 104 -22.22 33.57 14.86
CA ARG A 104 -23.02 32.61 14.08
C ARG A 104 -23.02 32.93 12.58
N ASP A 105 -23.17 34.18 12.19
CA ASP A 105 -23.11 34.54 10.77
C ASP A 105 -21.74 34.31 10.15
N LEU A 106 -20.67 34.49 10.91
CA LEU A 106 -19.29 34.14 10.50
C LEU A 106 -19.16 32.64 10.27
N TYR A 107 -19.70 31.80 11.15
CA TYR A 107 -19.76 30.35 10.93
C TYR A 107 -20.51 30.00 9.65
N GLU A 108 -21.72 30.55 9.43
CA GLU A 108 -22.48 30.23 8.23
C GLU A 108 -21.74 30.62 6.94
N ARG A 109 -21.05 31.76 6.93
CA ARG A 109 -20.19 32.15 5.81
C ARG A 109 -19.01 31.17 5.63
N GLY A 110 -18.36 30.81 6.73
CA GLY A 110 -17.27 29.79 6.71
C GLY A 110 -17.76 28.47 6.13
N ARG A 111 -18.94 28.02 6.53
CA ARG A 111 -19.58 26.79 6.04
C ARG A 111 -19.95 26.88 4.54
N ILE A 112 -20.47 28.01 4.10
CA ILE A 112 -20.76 28.25 2.67
C ILE A 112 -19.49 28.17 1.84
N HIS A 113 -18.41 28.86 2.27
CA HIS A 113 -17.14 28.81 1.57
C HIS A 113 -16.48 27.42 1.63
N TYR A 114 -16.65 26.65 2.71
CA TYR A 114 -16.25 25.25 2.78
C TYR A 114 -16.94 24.41 1.70
N ASN A 115 -18.26 24.54 1.58
CA ASN A 115 -19.05 23.83 0.57
C ASN A 115 -18.68 24.24 -0.87
N MET A 116 -18.26 25.50 -1.07
CA MET A 116 -17.77 26.03 -2.35
C MET A 116 -16.29 25.65 -2.59
N ARG A 117 -15.63 24.93 -1.67
CA ARG A 117 -14.20 24.59 -1.70
C ARG A 117 -13.26 25.80 -1.76
N SER A 118 -13.72 26.96 -1.37
CA SER A 118 -12.92 28.17 -1.15
C SER A 118 -12.23 28.10 0.21
N TYR A 119 -11.26 27.20 0.33
CA TYR A 119 -10.67 26.78 1.61
C TYR A 119 -10.05 27.94 2.39
N TRP A 120 -9.39 28.86 1.70
CA TRP A 120 -8.78 30.03 2.33
C TRP A 120 -9.81 30.98 2.98
N LEU A 121 -10.93 31.27 2.30
CA LEU A 121 -12.01 32.09 2.88
C LEU A 121 -12.72 31.33 3.99
N SER A 122 -12.99 30.03 3.80
CA SER A 122 -13.60 29.20 4.83
C SER A 122 -12.77 29.20 6.11
N GLU A 123 -11.45 29.00 6.00
CA GLU A 123 -10.53 29.01 7.15
C GLU A 123 -10.62 30.32 7.93
N LYS A 124 -10.63 31.47 7.24
CA LYS A 124 -10.73 32.78 7.88
C LYS A 124 -12.04 32.96 8.63
N TYR A 125 -13.16 32.71 7.98
CA TYR A 125 -14.48 32.89 8.60
C TYR A 125 -14.71 31.92 9.77
N LEU A 126 -14.27 30.67 9.66
CA LEU A 126 -14.37 29.71 10.76
C LEU A 126 -13.51 30.13 11.95
N TRP A 127 -12.27 30.56 11.71
CA TRP A 127 -11.40 31.06 12.78
C TRP A 127 -12.00 32.30 13.49
N LEU A 128 -12.57 33.23 12.73
CA LEU A 128 -13.22 34.40 13.32
C LEU A 128 -14.44 34.02 14.18
N SER A 129 -15.24 33.08 13.70
CA SER A 129 -16.36 32.55 14.48
C SER A 129 -15.89 31.89 15.77
N ILE A 130 -14.91 31.00 15.69
CA ILE A 130 -14.31 30.32 16.84
C ILE A 130 -13.73 31.32 17.83
N TRP A 131 -13.02 32.32 17.35
CA TRP A 131 -12.48 33.37 18.21
C TRP A 131 -13.56 34.17 18.91
N ALA A 132 -14.61 34.59 18.20
CA ALA A 132 -15.72 35.36 18.79
C ALA A 132 -16.41 34.56 19.92
N TYR A 133 -16.73 33.29 19.70
CA TYR A 133 -17.31 32.44 20.76
C TYR A 133 -16.36 32.21 21.93
N TYR A 134 -15.06 32.10 21.66
CA TYR A 134 -14.06 31.94 22.71
C TYR A 134 -14.00 33.18 23.63
N GLU A 135 -13.99 34.38 23.08
CA GLU A 135 -13.98 35.62 23.85
C GLU A 135 -15.30 35.83 24.64
N LEU A 136 -16.41 35.30 24.13
CA LEU A 136 -17.68 35.28 24.85
C LEU A 136 -17.72 34.25 26.00
N GLY A 137 -16.72 33.37 26.08
CA GLY A 137 -16.68 32.29 27.07
C GLY A 137 -17.62 31.11 26.74
N GLU A 138 -18.18 31.07 25.52
CA GLU A 138 -19.20 30.10 25.10
C GLU A 138 -18.58 28.93 24.31
N THR A 139 -17.58 28.30 24.86
CA THR A 139 -16.82 27.23 24.19
C THR A 139 -17.51 25.86 24.11
N THR A 140 -18.72 25.76 24.65
CA THR A 140 -19.62 24.60 24.54
C THR A 140 -20.88 24.90 23.72
N ASP A 141 -21.00 26.10 23.14
CA ASP A 141 -22.11 26.44 22.23
C ASP A 141 -22.09 25.53 21.00
N PRO A 142 -23.23 24.97 20.59
CA PRO A 142 -23.28 24.05 19.42
C PRO A 142 -22.76 24.67 18.12
N VAL A 143 -22.85 25.98 17.92
CA VAL A 143 -22.33 26.63 16.71
C VAL A 143 -20.80 26.75 16.77
N PHE A 144 -20.25 27.09 17.95
CA PHE A 144 -18.82 27.06 18.19
C PHE A 144 -18.24 25.66 17.83
N LEU A 145 -18.87 24.61 18.36
CA LEU A 145 -18.40 23.23 18.15
C LEU A 145 -18.50 22.80 16.69
N LYS A 146 -19.60 23.20 16.01
CA LYS A 146 -19.74 22.99 14.56
C LYS A 146 -18.68 23.76 13.76
N ALA A 147 -18.30 24.95 14.18
CA ALA A 147 -17.24 25.72 13.54
C ALA A 147 -15.87 25.00 13.67
N VAL A 148 -15.57 24.49 14.86
CA VAL A 148 -14.35 23.70 15.11
C VAL A 148 -14.35 22.41 14.28
N GLY A 149 -15.46 21.65 14.26
CA GLY A 149 -15.58 20.43 13.47
C GLY A 149 -15.47 20.69 11.96
N THR A 150 -16.08 21.79 11.47
CA THR A 150 -15.94 22.19 10.05
C THR A 150 -14.49 22.58 9.72
N LEU A 151 -13.79 23.23 10.66
CA LEU A 151 -12.38 23.58 10.51
C LEU A 151 -11.49 22.30 10.48
N ALA A 152 -11.81 21.30 11.29
CA ALA A 152 -11.14 20.00 11.23
C ALA A 152 -11.29 19.34 9.86
N LEU A 153 -12.50 19.28 9.31
CA LEU A 153 -12.75 18.78 7.96
C LEU A 153 -12.06 19.61 6.88
N LEU A 154 -11.97 20.93 7.07
CA LEU A 154 -11.24 21.81 6.17
C LEU A 154 -9.75 21.43 6.12
N TYR A 155 -9.12 21.25 7.27
CA TYR A 155 -7.73 20.80 7.35
C TYR A 155 -7.52 19.41 6.77
N ASN A 156 -8.47 18.52 7.00
CA ASN A 156 -8.48 17.20 6.36
C ASN A 156 -8.48 17.32 4.82
N ASN A 157 -9.34 18.16 4.26
CA ASN A 157 -9.41 18.39 2.80
C ASN A 157 -8.16 19.07 2.22
N MET A 158 -7.42 19.79 3.07
CA MET A 158 -6.12 20.37 2.73
C MET A 158 -4.95 19.40 2.89
N GLY A 159 -5.20 18.13 3.28
CA GLY A 159 -4.16 17.13 3.54
C GLY A 159 -3.37 17.32 4.85
N ARG A 160 -3.83 18.22 5.73
CA ARG A 160 -3.22 18.52 7.05
C ARG A 160 -3.83 17.64 8.13
N TYR A 161 -3.63 16.32 8.00
CA TYR A 161 -4.35 15.32 8.78
C TYR A 161 -4.09 15.38 10.28
N GLU A 162 -2.87 15.68 10.73
CA GLU A 162 -2.54 15.79 12.16
C GLU A 162 -3.24 16.97 12.82
N ILE A 163 -3.26 18.12 12.13
CA ILE A 163 -3.98 19.30 12.62
C ILE A 163 -5.48 19.04 12.61
N ALA A 164 -5.99 18.38 11.58
CA ALA A 164 -7.39 17.98 11.49
C ALA A 164 -7.78 17.09 12.67
N ASP A 165 -6.95 16.09 12.99
CA ASP A 165 -7.15 15.15 14.08
C ASP A 165 -7.17 15.82 15.45
N THR A 166 -6.19 16.67 15.71
CA THR A 166 -6.11 17.45 16.97
C THR A 166 -7.31 18.40 17.11
N THR A 167 -7.71 19.05 16.02
CA THR A 167 -8.86 19.97 16.01
C THR A 167 -10.17 19.23 16.27
N ASN A 168 -10.36 18.06 15.64
CA ASN A 168 -11.53 17.23 15.87
C ASN A 168 -11.56 16.62 17.28
N ALA A 169 -10.41 16.19 17.82
CA ALA A 169 -10.32 15.69 19.19
C ALA A 169 -10.77 16.75 20.21
N TYR A 170 -10.38 18.02 19.99
CA TYR A 170 -10.86 19.14 20.79
C TYR A 170 -12.39 19.34 20.68
N ALA A 171 -12.95 19.26 19.46
CA ALA A 171 -14.39 19.34 19.27
C ALA A 171 -15.13 18.22 20.02
N LEU A 172 -14.64 16.99 19.94
CA LEU A 172 -15.23 15.82 20.62
C LEU A 172 -15.26 16.00 22.14
N GLU A 173 -14.15 16.45 22.73
CA GLU A 173 -14.07 16.70 24.17
C GLU A 173 -15.11 17.76 24.60
N ARG A 174 -15.23 18.86 23.85
CA ARG A 174 -16.20 19.91 24.14
C ARG A 174 -17.65 19.48 23.93
N TRP A 175 -17.97 18.70 22.90
CA TRP A 175 -19.30 18.10 22.77
C TRP A 175 -19.66 17.20 23.94
N LYS A 176 -18.69 16.43 24.43
CA LYS A 176 -18.87 15.56 25.60
C LYS A 176 -19.17 16.37 26.86
N GLU A 177 -18.47 17.49 27.06
CA GLU A 177 -18.70 18.39 28.22
C GLU A 177 -20.00 19.15 28.13
N GLY A 178 -20.41 19.60 26.94
CA GLY A 178 -21.60 20.41 26.72
C GLY A 178 -22.89 19.60 26.66
N GLU A 179 -23.10 18.87 25.57
CA GLU A 179 -24.34 18.12 25.30
C GLU A 179 -24.27 16.63 25.59
N GLY A 180 -23.07 16.08 25.87
CA GLY A 180 -22.80 14.68 26.15
C GLY A 180 -22.62 13.79 24.90
N VAL A 181 -22.19 12.56 25.15
CA VAL A 181 -21.82 11.58 24.10
C VAL A 181 -23.01 11.07 23.28
N SER A 182 -24.22 11.25 23.72
CA SER A 182 -25.45 10.85 23.01
C SER A 182 -26.02 11.96 22.11
N SER A 183 -25.38 13.12 22.06
CA SER A 183 -25.86 14.24 21.25
C SER A 183 -25.63 14.02 19.76
N LYS A 184 -26.49 14.62 18.94
CA LYS A 184 -26.37 14.63 17.48
C LYS A 184 -25.02 15.21 17.02
N GLY A 185 -24.57 16.26 17.74
CA GLY A 185 -23.31 16.93 17.45
C GLY A 185 -22.11 16.02 17.70
N TYR A 186 -22.08 15.36 18.85
CA TYR A 186 -21.03 14.38 19.15
C TYR A 186 -20.97 13.24 18.12
N ALA A 187 -22.14 12.69 17.77
CA ALA A 187 -22.22 11.63 16.75
C ALA A 187 -21.69 12.08 15.38
N ALA A 188 -21.99 13.33 14.96
CA ALA A 188 -21.45 13.91 13.74
C ALA A 188 -19.91 14.08 13.81
N GLU A 189 -19.37 14.49 14.96
CA GLU A 189 -17.92 14.63 15.14
C GLU A 189 -17.19 13.28 15.17
N ILE A 190 -17.79 12.20 15.67
CA ILE A 190 -17.25 10.84 15.52
C ILE A 190 -17.18 10.45 14.04
N ASN A 191 -18.20 10.78 13.23
CA ASN A 191 -18.14 10.57 11.78
C ASN A 191 -17.01 11.41 11.12
N ASN A 192 -16.83 12.66 11.54
CA ASN A 192 -15.73 13.50 11.07
C ASN A 192 -14.36 12.91 11.45
N LYS A 193 -14.21 12.40 12.68
CA LYS A 193 -13.03 11.67 13.13
C LYS A 193 -12.76 10.47 12.23
N ALA A 194 -13.81 9.69 11.93
CA ALA A 194 -13.70 8.54 11.03
C ALA A 194 -13.20 8.92 9.63
N VAL A 195 -13.68 10.05 9.07
CA VAL A 195 -13.22 10.57 7.77
C VAL A 195 -11.73 10.98 7.83
N ILE A 196 -11.32 11.67 8.89
CA ILE A 196 -9.92 12.08 9.08
C ILE A 196 -9.02 10.84 9.20
N THR A 197 -9.41 9.88 10.02
CA THR A 197 -8.70 8.61 10.24
C THR A 197 -8.61 7.79 8.94
N PHE A 198 -9.70 7.75 8.15
CA PHE A 198 -9.71 7.14 6.82
C PHE A 198 -8.70 7.79 5.87
N ASN A 199 -8.65 9.11 5.81
CA ASN A 199 -7.72 9.83 4.94
C ASN A 199 -6.25 9.72 5.38
N ARG A 200 -6.01 9.43 6.66
CA ARG A 200 -4.69 9.04 7.16
C ARG A 200 -4.28 7.62 6.75
N GLY A 201 -5.22 6.83 6.20
CA GLY A 201 -5.00 5.44 5.82
C GLY A 201 -5.19 4.42 6.94
N GLU A 202 -5.68 4.83 8.10
CA GLU A 202 -5.94 4.00 9.27
C GLU A 202 -7.31 3.32 9.14
N TYR A 203 -7.46 2.46 8.12
CA TYR A 203 -8.76 1.95 7.68
C TYR A 203 -9.51 1.17 8.77
N ASN A 204 -8.81 0.37 9.57
CA ASN A 204 -9.46 -0.43 10.62
C ASN A 204 -10.00 0.43 11.77
N GLU A 205 -9.29 1.50 12.13
CA GLU A 205 -9.77 2.44 13.13
C GLU A 205 -10.91 3.29 12.58
N ALA A 206 -10.81 3.71 11.31
CA ALA A 206 -11.90 4.41 10.63
C ALA A 206 -13.18 3.56 10.57
N GLU A 207 -13.08 2.23 10.37
CA GLU A 207 -14.25 1.33 10.37
C GLU A 207 -14.95 1.31 11.72
N LYS A 208 -14.19 1.22 12.82
CA LYS A 208 -14.77 1.28 14.17
C LYS A 208 -15.47 2.59 14.43
N LEU A 209 -14.81 3.69 14.06
CA LEU A 209 -15.36 5.03 14.24
C LEU A 209 -16.62 5.25 13.37
N PHE A 210 -16.63 4.81 12.11
CA PHE A 210 -17.85 4.86 11.29
C PHE A 210 -18.97 4.00 11.85
N THR A 211 -18.63 2.82 12.39
CA THR A 211 -19.61 1.92 13.03
C THR A 211 -20.19 2.55 14.30
N GLU A 212 -19.34 3.16 15.14
CA GLU A 212 -19.76 3.93 16.32
C GLU A 212 -20.63 5.12 15.92
N ALA A 213 -20.22 5.90 14.91
CA ALA A 213 -21.01 7.01 14.40
C ALA A 213 -22.40 6.56 13.93
N LEU A 214 -22.48 5.45 13.18
CA LEU A 214 -23.75 4.88 12.73
C LEU A 214 -24.65 4.45 13.89
N GLN A 215 -24.09 3.87 14.95
CA GLN A 215 -24.86 3.52 16.15
C GLN A 215 -25.40 4.77 16.85
N LEU A 216 -24.56 5.78 17.04
CA LEU A 216 -24.94 7.04 17.70
C LEU A 216 -25.94 7.83 16.86
N ILE A 217 -25.70 8.00 15.56
CA ILE A 217 -26.62 8.70 14.65
C ILE A 217 -27.94 7.94 14.57
N GLY A 218 -27.90 6.60 14.44
CA GLY A 218 -29.10 5.77 14.41
C GLY A 218 -29.94 5.85 15.68
N ALA A 219 -29.31 6.01 16.85
CA ALA A 219 -30.01 6.23 18.13
C ALA A 219 -30.57 7.63 18.27
N ALA A 220 -29.84 8.67 17.82
CA ALA A 220 -30.22 10.08 17.98
C ALA A 220 -31.19 10.59 16.90
N GLU A 221 -31.12 10.07 15.67
CA GLU A 221 -31.87 10.60 14.53
C GLU A 221 -32.65 9.52 13.74
N GLY A 222 -32.45 8.24 14.06
CA GLY A 222 -33.05 7.12 13.35
C GLY A 222 -32.22 6.60 12.18
N LYS A 223 -32.38 5.31 11.86
CA LYS A 223 -31.62 4.61 10.81
C LYS A 223 -32.05 4.96 9.37
N THR A 224 -33.11 5.73 9.22
CA THR A 224 -33.60 6.23 7.92
C THR A 224 -33.26 7.70 7.71
N SER A 225 -32.57 8.34 8.63
CA SER A 225 -32.19 9.76 8.53
C SER A 225 -31.10 10.02 7.49
N VAL A 226 -31.06 11.23 6.93
CA VAL A 226 -30.03 11.66 5.98
C VAL A 226 -28.63 11.59 6.58
N PRO A 227 -28.37 12.04 7.83
CA PRO A 227 -27.06 11.85 8.47
C PRO A 227 -26.62 10.37 8.54
N TYR A 228 -27.55 9.45 8.84
CA TYR A 228 -27.27 8.02 8.84
C TYR A 228 -26.87 7.52 7.45
N ALA A 229 -27.58 7.95 6.41
CA ALA A 229 -27.22 7.60 5.02
C ALA A 229 -25.81 8.12 4.65
N ILE A 230 -25.46 9.36 5.04
CA ILE A 230 -24.13 9.92 4.79
C ILE A 230 -23.03 9.12 5.48
N ALA A 231 -23.20 8.80 6.76
CA ALA A 231 -22.21 8.00 7.50
C ALA A 231 -22.07 6.58 6.92
N ASN A 232 -23.19 5.97 6.51
CA ASN A 232 -23.19 4.65 5.87
C ASN A 232 -22.53 4.66 4.48
N ASN A 233 -22.71 5.74 3.70
CA ASN A 233 -21.99 5.96 2.45
C ASN A 233 -20.47 6.08 2.67
N ASN A 234 -20.05 6.82 3.69
CA ASN A 234 -18.62 6.94 4.04
C ASN A 234 -18.02 5.57 4.41
N LEU A 235 -18.76 4.75 5.16
CA LEU A 235 -18.36 3.36 5.44
C LEU A 235 -18.30 2.52 4.16
N GLY A 236 -19.22 2.72 3.21
CA GLY A 236 -19.18 2.07 1.89
C GLY A 236 -17.92 2.43 1.09
N ILE A 237 -17.53 3.71 1.10
CA ILE A 237 -16.29 4.18 0.47
C ILE A 237 -15.06 3.56 1.17
N LEU A 238 -15.06 3.48 2.49
CA LEU A 238 -14.01 2.81 3.23
C LEU A 238 -13.90 1.33 2.82
N TYR A 239 -15.00 0.59 2.77
CA TYR A 239 -15.00 -0.83 2.35
C TYR A 239 -14.46 -1.02 0.94
N GLN A 240 -14.78 -0.10 0.02
CA GLN A 240 -14.18 -0.10 -1.31
C GLN A 240 -12.66 0.05 -1.26
N HIS A 241 -12.14 0.99 -0.46
CA HIS A 241 -10.69 1.16 -0.28
C HIS A 241 -10.03 -0.04 0.38
N MET A 242 -10.76 -0.79 1.21
CA MET A 242 -10.30 -2.04 1.82
C MET A 242 -10.41 -3.24 0.87
N GLY A 243 -10.96 -3.07 -0.36
CA GLY A 243 -11.21 -4.16 -1.31
C GLY A 243 -12.43 -5.02 -0.98
N ARG A 244 -13.27 -4.59 -0.03
CA ARG A 244 -14.53 -5.27 0.38
C ARG A 244 -15.70 -4.79 -0.49
N SER A 245 -15.62 -5.13 -1.76
CA SER A 245 -16.44 -4.52 -2.82
C SER A 245 -17.93 -4.81 -2.70
N GLU A 246 -18.31 -6.02 -2.30
CA GLU A 246 -19.73 -6.38 -2.16
C GLU A 246 -20.36 -5.66 -0.95
N GLU A 247 -19.64 -5.56 0.16
CA GLU A 247 -20.07 -4.80 1.32
C GLU A 247 -20.18 -3.30 1.02
N ALA A 248 -19.22 -2.77 0.24
CA ALA A 248 -19.30 -1.40 -0.25
C ALA A 248 -20.58 -1.16 -1.06
N LEU A 249 -20.92 -2.05 -1.99
CA LEU A 249 -22.15 -1.98 -2.78
C LEU A 249 -23.39 -2.10 -1.91
N GLU A 250 -23.39 -3.00 -0.91
CA GLU A 250 -24.49 -3.14 0.03
C GLU A 250 -24.75 -1.83 0.79
N LYS A 251 -23.69 -1.21 1.34
CA LYS A 251 -23.80 0.06 2.08
C LYS A 251 -24.36 1.18 1.21
N VAL A 252 -23.82 1.35 0.00
CA VAL A 252 -24.31 2.39 -0.93
C VAL A 252 -25.75 2.12 -1.38
N ASN A 253 -26.15 0.85 -1.61
CA ASN A 253 -27.53 0.52 -1.94
C ASN A 253 -28.48 0.81 -0.76
N GLN A 254 -28.09 0.54 0.48
CA GLN A 254 -28.85 0.95 1.66
C GLN A 254 -29.01 2.48 1.73
N CYS A 255 -27.94 3.24 1.41
CA CYS A 255 -28.02 4.70 1.36
C CYS A 255 -29.00 5.19 0.28
N LEU A 256 -28.97 4.56 -0.90
CA LEU A 256 -29.87 4.89 -1.99
C LEU A 256 -31.34 4.66 -1.60
N SER A 257 -31.65 3.54 -0.94
CA SER A 257 -33.01 3.25 -0.44
C SER A 257 -33.49 4.32 0.57
N ILE A 258 -32.62 4.76 1.48
CA ILE A 258 -32.95 5.83 2.43
C ILE A 258 -33.17 7.15 1.68
N ALA A 259 -32.30 7.46 0.72
CA ALA A 259 -32.40 8.69 -0.05
C ALA A 259 -33.66 8.72 -0.95
N GLU A 260 -34.08 7.58 -1.49
CA GLU A 260 -35.33 7.44 -2.24
C GLU A 260 -36.55 7.78 -1.37
N ALA A 261 -36.58 7.26 -0.14
CA ALA A 261 -37.69 7.44 0.79
C ALA A 261 -37.78 8.88 1.34
N GLU A 262 -36.64 9.44 1.75
CA GLU A 262 -36.59 10.71 2.52
C GLU A 262 -36.30 11.95 1.67
N LEU A 263 -35.50 11.83 0.61
CA LEU A 263 -34.99 12.98 -0.15
C LEU A 263 -35.64 13.18 -1.51
N ARG A 264 -36.50 12.27 -1.95
CA ARG A 264 -36.97 12.12 -3.33
C ARG A 264 -35.82 11.80 -4.30
N GLU A 265 -36.07 10.93 -5.26
CA GLU A 265 -35.11 10.45 -6.28
C GLU A 265 -34.39 11.57 -7.06
N LYS A 266 -34.92 12.77 -7.07
CA LYS A 266 -34.37 13.93 -7.79
C LYS A 266 -33.48 14.84 -6.93
N SER A 267 -33.10 14.44 -5.72
CA SER A 267 -32.19 15.25 -4.87
C SER A 267 -30.75 15.18 -5.37
N GLY A 268 -29.96 16.24 -5.13
CA GLY A 268 -28.52 16.22 -5.44
C GLY A 268 -27.78 15.12 -4.66
N THR A 269 -28.15 14.86 -3.42
CA THR A 269 -27.58 13.79 -2.59
C THR A 269 -27.82 12.40 -3.21
N TYR A 270 -29.00 12.14 -3.75
CA TYR A 270 -29.29 10.88 -4.45
C TYR A 270 -28.35 10.69 -5.66
N VAL A 271 -28.16 11.73 -6.46
CA VAL A 271 -27.25 11.72 -7.61
C VAL A 271 -25.80 11.46 -7.18
N GLN A 272 -25.36 12.07 -6.06
CA GLN A 272 -24.01 11.79 -5.50
C GLN A 272 -23.84 10.32 -5.07
N LEU A 273 -24.87 9.74 -4.42
CA LEU A 273 -24.85 8.31 -4.04
C LEU A 273 -24.81 7.40 -5.26
N MET A 274 -25.55 7.74 -6.32
CA MET A 274 -25.49 7.02 -7.61
C MET A 274 -24.08 7.13 -8.23
N THR A 275 -23.46 8.29 -8.14
CA THR A 275 -22.08 8.50 -8.60
C THR A 275 -21.09 7.61 -7.86
N ASN A 276 -21.20 7.53 -6.54
CA ASN A 276 -20.35 6.67 -5.71
C ASN A 276 -20.58 5.17 -6.04
N LYS A 277 -21.85 4.77 -6.22
CA LYS A 277 -22.17 3.40 -6.68
C LYS A 277 -21.46 3.07 -8.00
N ALA A 278 -21.55 3.97 -8.97
CA ALA A 278 -20.94 3.77 -10.28
C ALA A 278 -19.40 3.68 -10.18
N LEU A 279 -18.78 4.50 -9.31
CA LEU A 279 -17.34 4.43 -9.06
C LEU A 279 -16.93 3.08 -8.44
N ILE A 280 -17.67 2.59 -7.45
CA ILE A 280 -17.42 1.26 -6.84
C ILE A 280 -17.56 0.15 -7.90
N LEU A 281 -18.59 0.21 -8.76
CA LEU A 281 -18.76 -0.73 -9.85
C LEU A 281 -17.60 -0.68 -10.86
N GLN A 282 -17.12 0.52 -11.20
CA GLN A 282 -15.98 0.72 -12.10
C GLN A 282 -14.69 0.11 -11.53
N GLU A 283 -14.39 0.33 -10.27
CA GLU A 283 -13.19 -0.23 -9.62
C GLU A 283 -13.29 -1.77 -9.51
N ASN A 284 -14.49 -2.30 -9.35
CA ASN A 284 -14.77 -3.74 -9.39
C ASN A 284 -14.79 -4.33 -10.80
N LYS A 285 -14.39 -3.55 -11.81
CA LYS A 285 -14.40 -3.96 -13.23
C LYS A 285 -15.77 -4.34 -13.78
N ARG A 286 -16.86 -3.97 -13.09
CA ARG A 286 -18.25 -4.12 -13.54
C ARG A 286 -18.63 -2.93 -14.45
N TYR A 287 -17.90 -2.78 -15.56
CA TYR A 287 -17.91 -1.57 -16.38
C TYR A 287 -19.27 -1.27 -17.02
N ASP A 288 -20.01 -2.28 -17.49
CA ASP A 288 -21.33 -2.08 -18.11
C ASP A 288 -22.37 -1.54 -17.11
N GLU A 289 -22.32 -2.06 -15.86
CA GLU A 289 -23.19 -1.60 -14.80
C GLU A 289 -22.79 -0.19 -14.31
N ALA A 290 -21.49 0.09 -14.25
CA ALA A 290 -20.98 1.42 -13.94
C ALA A 290 -21.44 2.44 -14.99
N GLU A 291 -21.31 2.13 -16.29
CA GLU A 291 -21.76 3.00 -17.40
C GLU A 291 -23.25 3.30 -17.30
N LYS A 292 -24.08 2.27 -17.10
CA LYS A 292 -25.52 2.43 -16.93
C LYS A 292 -25.86 3.29 -15.71
N THR A 293 -25.15 3.11 -14.59
CA THR A 293 -25.39 3.85 -13.36
C THR A 293 -24.98 5.31 -13.52
N TYR A 294 -23.81 5.59 -14.12
CA TYR A 294 -23.39 6.97 -14.44
C TYR A 294 -24.38 7.64 -15.41
N GLN A 295 -24.83 6.93 -16.45
CA GLN A 295 -25.80 7.49 -17.40
C GLN A 295 -27.11 7.87 -16.70
N THR A 296 -27.61 6.99 -15.82
CA THR A 296 -28.81 7.27 -15.02
C THR A 296 -28.62 8.51 -14.13
N ALA A 297 -27.46 8.63 -13.47
CA ALA A 297 -27.13 9.79 -12.64
C ALA A 297 -27.05 11.08 -13.47
N ILE A 298 -26.46 11.02 -14.67
CA ILE A 298 -26.40 12.15 -15.62
C ILE A 298 -27.80 12.57 -16.07
N ASP A 299 -28.68 11.62 -16.41
CA ASP A 299 -30.04 11.89 -16.86
C ASP A 299 -30.89 12.52 -15.74
N LEU A 300 -30.77 12.01 -14.50
CA LEU A 300 -31.41 12.57 -13.31
C LEU A 300 -30.93 14.00 -13.05
N GLN A 301 -29.62 14.22 -13.05
CA GLN A 301 -29.04 15.55 -12.82
C GLN A 301 -29.44 16.54 -13.92
N THR A 302 -29.42 16.09 -15.17
CA THR A 302 -29.87 16.89 -16.33
C THR A 302 -31.35 17.26 -16.21
N SER A 303 -32.22 16.33 -15.85
CA SER A 303 -33.66 16.58 -15.67
C SER A 303 -33.95 17.53 -14.52
N ARG A 304 -33.16 17.43 -13.43
CA ARG A 304 -33.24 18.28 -12.23
C ARG A 304 -32.82 19.72 -12.52
N LEU A 305 -31.71 19.89 -13.22
CA LEU A 305 -31.07 21.19 -13.42
C LEU A 305 -31.55 21.91 -14.69
N LYS A 306 -32.03 21.17 -15.68
CA LYS A 306 -32.42 21.72 -16.98
C LYS A 306 -31.28 22.58 -17.59
N LEU A 307 -31.54 23.87 -17.84
CA LEU A 307 -30.55 24.80 -18.37
C LEU A 307 -29.42 25.15 -17.38
N ASN A 308 -29.66 24.99 -16.06
CA ASN A 308 -28.68 25.31 -15.01
C ASN A 308 -27.57 24.28 -14.89
N ARG A 309 -27.65 23.15 -15.60
CA ARG A 309 -26.61 22.10 -15.57
C ARG A 309 -25.23 22.64 -15.96
N LYS A 310 -25.16 23.61 -16.84
CA LYS A 310 -23.91 24.25 -17.30
C LYS A 310 -23.21 25.10 -16.24
N SER A 311 -23.78 25.20 -15.04
CA SER A 311 -23.18 25.91 -13.90
C SER A 311 -23.17 25.04 -12.64
N ASP A 312 -23.43 23.73 -12.75
CA ASP A 312 -23.54 22.82 -11.61
C ASP A 312 -22.28 22.00 -11.44
N PRO A 313 -21.53 22.15 -10.32
CA PRO A 313 -20.28 21.42 -10.09
C PRO A 313 -20.46 19.91 -9.92
N ASP A 314 -21.60 19.44 -9.40
CA ASP A 314 -21.85 18.00 -9.23
C ASP A 314 -22.07 17.34 -10.58
N TYR A 315 -22.69 18.07 -11.54
CA TYR A 315 -22.78 17.60 -12.92
C TYR A 315 -21.39 17.52 -13.59
N ALA A 316 -20.54 18.51 -13.37
CA ALA A 316 -19.17 18.48 -13.87
C ALA A 316 -18.37 17.29 -13.30
N HIS A 317 -18.54 16.97 -12.00
CA HIS A 317 -17.92 15.82 -11.36
C HIS A 317 -18.38 14.49 -11.98
N LEU A 318 -19.69 14.36 -12.26
CA LEU A 318 -20.23 13.19 -12.97
C LEU A 318 -19.60 13.00 -14.35
N LEU A 319 -19.46 14.10 -15.12
CA LEU A 319 -18.84 14.04 -16.44
C LEU A 319 -17.37 13.56 -16.37
N ASN A 320 -16.60 14.03 -15.38
CA ASN A 320 -15.23 13.58 -15.16
C ASN A 320 -15.15 12.08 -14.85
N ASN A 321 -16.02 11.59 -13.96
CA ASN A 321 -16.05 10.17 -13.61
C ASN A 321 -16.45 9.30 -14.80
N MET A 322 -17.43 9.72 -15.59
CA MET A 322 -17.81 9.04 -16.83
C MET A 322 -16.68 9.02 -17.85
N ALA A 323 -15.93 10.12 -17.98
CA ALA A 323 -14.75 10.21 -18.84
C ALA A 323 -13.66 9.22 -18.39
N SER A 324 -13.42 9.10 -17.06
CA SER A 324 -12.50 8.11 -16.49
C SER A 324 -12.92 6.67 -16.83
N LEU A 325 -14.20 6.35 -16.74
CA LEU A 325 -14.72 5.04 -17.17
C LEU A 325 -14.45 4.78 -18.66
N TYR A 326 -14.68 5.77 -19.51
CA TYR A 326 -14.43 5.62 -20.96
C TYR A 326 -12.94 5.47 -21.30
N LEU A 327 -12.05 6.09 -20.54
CA LEU A 327 -10.61 5.84 -20.66
C LEU A 327 -10.24 4.39 -20.36
N VAL A 328 -10.74 3.84 -19.25
CA VAL A 328 -10.46 2.45 -18.84
C VAL A 328 -11.08 1.43 -19.81
N THR A 329 -12.24 1.75 -20.38
CA THR A 329 -12.95 0.86 -21.34
C THR A 329 -12.52 1.07 -22.79
N GLY A 330 -11.57 1.96 -23.06
CA GLY A 330 -11.03 2.22 -24.41
C GLY A 330 -11.95 3.04 -25.32
N LYS A 331 -13.06 3.61 -24.81
CA LYS A 331 -13.99 4.46 -25.57
C LYS A 331 -13.48 5.89 -25.68
N THR A 332 -12.24 6.05 -26.16
CA THR A 332 -11.45 7.29 -26.10
C THR A 332 -12.10 8.47 -26.82
N GLU A 333 -12.88 8.22 -27.87
CA GLU A 333 -13.59 9.25 -28.64
C GLU A 333 -14.65 10.01 -27.83
N LYS A 334 -15.16 9.39 -26.75
CA LYS A 334 -16.16 9.98 -25.85
C LYS A 334 -15.56 10.84 -24.74
N VAL A 335 -14.26 10.75 -24.50
CA VAL A 335 -13.60 11.35 -23.33
C VAL A 335 -13.48 12.87 -23.45
N GLU A 336 -12.93 13.36 -24.58
CA GLU A 336 -12.63 14.79 -24.76
C GLU A 336 -13.85 15.70 -24.55
N PRO A 337 -15.05 15.41 -25.13
CA PRO A 337 -16.23 16.25 -24.92
C PRO A 337 -16.64 16.36 -23.44
N LEU A 338 -16.58 15.27 -22.69
CA LEU A 338 -16.97 15.22 -21.28
C LEU A 338 -16.00 16.03 -20.41
N LEU A 339 -14.69 15.86 -20.61
CA LEU A 339 -13.68 16.60 -19.87
C LEU A 339 -13.72 18.11 -20.17
N LYS A 340 -13.96 18.50 -21.42
CA LYS A 340 -14.13 19.90 -21.80
C LYS A 340 -15.37 20.53 -21.15
N GLU A 341 -16.52 19.86 -21.23
CA GLU A 341 -17.75 20.37 -20.62
C GLU A 341 -17.58 20.48 -19.10
N SER A 342 -16.97 19.51 -18.45
CA SER A 342 -16.66 19.55 -17.02
C SER A 342 -15.74 20.73 -16.66
N HIS A 343 -14.65 20.90 -17.41
CA HIS A 343 -13.71 22.03 -17.22
C HIS A 343 -14.41 23.38 -17.37
N ASP A 344 -15.21 23.56 -18.43
CA ASP A 344 -15.90 24.82 -18.70
C ASP A 344 -16.91 25.18 -17.59
N ILE A 345 -17.60 24.18 -17.05
CA ILE A 345 -18.50 24.34 -15.89
C ILE A 345 -17.72 24.81 -14.67
N TYR A 346 -16.59 24.16 -14.33
CA TYR A 346 -15.79 24.55 -13.17
C TYR A 346 -15.19 25.95 -13.33
N VAL A 347 -14.68 26.30 -14.52
CA VAL A 347 -14.18 27.65 -14.81
C VAL A 347 -15.29 28.69 -14.63
N SER A 348 -16.46 28.44 -15.21
CA SER A 348 -17.60 29.33 -15.12
C SER A 348 -18.11 29.54 -13.70
N LYS A 349 -18.09 28.48 -12.88
CA LYS A 349 -18.64 28.51 -11.51
C LYS A 349 -17.67 29.03 -10.47
N PHE A 350 -16.41 28.65 -10.56
CA PHE A 350 -15.41 28.87 -9.52
C PHE A 350 -14.24 29.75 -9.96
N GLY A 351 -14.10 30.01 -11.24
CA GLY A 351 -12.96 30.73 -11.80
C GLY A 351 -11.76 29.81 -12.10
N GLU A 352 -10.72 30.39 -12.64
CA GLU A 352 -9.55 29.69 -13.19
C GLU A 352 -8.67 29.02 -12.10
N ASP A 353 -8.57 29.63 -10.92
CA ASP A 353 -7.59 29.23 -9.90
C ASP A 353 -8.20 28.35 -8.78
N HIS A 354 -9.49 27.99 -8.91
CA HIS A 354 -10.15 27.15 -7.93
C HIS A 354 -9.60 25.71 -7.94
N PRO A 355 -9.46 25.03 -6.79
CA PRO A 355 -8.96 23.65 -6.73
C PRO A 355 -9.69 22.64 -7.64
N SER A 356 -11.03 22.75 -7.75
CA SER A 356 -11.82 21.88 -8.65
C SER A 356 -11.55 22.18 -10.13
N THR A 357 -11.33 23.46 -10.49
CA THR A 357 -10.93 23.85 -11.85
C THR A 357 -9.53 23.33 -12.16
N SER A 358 -8.61 23.40 -11.19
CA SER A 358 -7.27 22.85 -11.32
C SER A 358 -7.28 21.32 -11.49
N ALA A 359 -8.20 20.61 -10.82
CA ALA A 359 -8.40 19.18 -11.04
C ALA A 359 -8.88 18.88 -12.47
N ALA A 360 -9.91 19.58 -12.95
CA ALA A 360 -10.41 19.39 -14.31
C ALA A 360 -9.36 19.75 -15.39
N LYS A 361 -8.53 20.78 -15.15
CA LYS A 361 -7.38 21.08 -16.02
C LYS A 361 -6.38 19.95 -16.06
N ALA A 362 -6.05 19.36 -14.90
CA ALA A 362 -5.14 18.22 -14.84
C ALA A 362 -5.70 17.02 -15.62
N ASP A 363 -6.98 16.70 -15.45
CA ASP A 363 -7.63 15.59 -16.15
C ASP A 363 -7.63 15.80 -17.67
N LEU A 364 -8.04 16.97 -18.15
CA LEU A 364 -8.04 17.32 -19.57
C LEU A 364 -6.62 17.38 -20.14
N GLY A 365 -5.67 17.95 -19.38
CA GLY A 365 -4.26 18.03 -19.77
C GLY A 365 -3.64 16.64 -19.87
N ASN A 366 -3.88 15.74 -18.92
CA ASN A 366 -3.43 14.36 -18.94
C ASN A 366 -4.05 13.57 -20.10
N PHE A 367 -5.32 13.82 -20.40
CA PHE A 367 -5.94 13.25 -21.59
C PHE A 367 -5.21 13.70 -22.86
N TYR A 368 -4.97 15.00 -23.06
CA TYR A 368 -4.23 15.49 -24.23
C TYR A 368 -2.82 14.94 -24.30
N ARG A 369 -2.10 14.88 -23.16
CA ARG A 369 -0.79 14.26 -23.07
C ARG A 369 -0.83 12.79 -23.54
N SER A 370 -1.81 12.01 -23.08
CA SER A 370 -1.95 10.60 -23.47
C SER A 370 -2.19 10.42 -24.97
N GLN A 371 -2.83 11.40 -25.61
CA GLN A 371 -3.06 11.45 -27.05
C GLN A 371 -1.89 12.05 -27.85
N GLY A 372 -0.77 12.38 -27.21
CA GLY A 372 0.38 13.03 -27.83
C GLY A 372 0.14 14.50 -28.21
N LYS A 373 -0.97 15.11 -27.80
CA LYS A 373 -1.29 16.53 -28.04
C LYS A 373 -0.59 17.43 -27.01
N LEU A 374 0.76 17.39 -26.98
CA LEU A 374 1.55 17.99 -25.91
C LEU A 374 1.38 19.52 -25.80
N ALA A 375 1.25 20.22 -26.93
CA ALA A 375 1.03 21.67 -26.94
C ALA A 375 -0.32 22.09 -26.30
N GLN A 376 -1.33 21.21 -26.35
CA GLN A 376 -2.62 21.44 -25.69
C GLN A 376 -2.58 21.05 -24.20
N ALA A 377 -1.78 20.06 -23.85
CA ALA A 377 -1.60 19.62 -22.47
C ALA A 377 -0.83 20.64 -21.61
N GLU A 378 0.18 21.27 -22.16
CA GLU A 378 1.13 22.11 -21.41
C GLU A 378 0.47 23.24 -20.61
N PRO A 379 -0.34 24.15 -21.18
CA PRO A 379 -0.95 25.24 -20.42
C PRO A 379 -1.87 24.74 -19.32
N LEU A 380 -2.53 23.62 -19.52
CA LEU A 380 -3.45 23.03 -18.55
C LEU A 380 -2.71 22.40 -17.36
N LEU A 381 -1.69 21.58 -17.63
CA LEU A 381 -0.93 20.91 -16.57
C LEU A 381 -0.09 21.89 -15.77
N LYS A 382 0.54 22.85 -16.44
CA LYS A 382 1.30 23.91 -15.76
C LYS A 382 0.41 24.71 -14.82
N LYS A 383 -0.74 25.18 -15.32
CA LYS A 383 -1.66 25.98 -14.51
C LYS A 383 -2.27 25.17 -13.37
N ALA A 384 -2.55 23.87 -13.57
CA ALA A 384 -2.99 22.99 -12.51
C ALA A 384 -1.93 22.83 -11.40
N PHE A 385 -0.66 22.65 -11.76
CA PHE A 385 0.45 22.60 -10.81
C PHE A 385 0.61 23.91 -10.05
N ASP A 386 0.70 25.05 -10.75
CA ASP A 386 0.91 26.37 -10.14
C ASP A 386 -0.21 26.70 -9.13
N SER A 387 -1.47 26.45 -9.51
CA SER A 387 -2.63 26.68 -8.65
C SER A 387 -2.64 25.77 -7.42
N ARG A 388 -2.36 24.46 -7.58
CA ARG A 388 -2.28 23.52 -6.44
C ARG A 388 -1.10 23.86 -5.52
N LYS A 389 0.05 24.20 -6.08
CA LYS A 389 1.24 24.62 -5.32
C LYS A 389 0.93 25.86 -4.46
N SER A 390 0.25 26.85 -5.03
CA SER A 390 -0.14 28.10 -4.35
C SER A 390 -1.18 27.83 -3.26
N SER A 391 -2.22 27.02 -3.52
CA SER A 391 -3.36 26.83 -2.60
C SER A 391 -3.13 25.77 -1.53
N LEU A 392 -2.39 24.69 -1.85
CA LEU A 392 -2.23 23.53 -0.99
C LEU A 392 -0.80 23.36 -0.45
N GLY A 393 0.18 24.04 -1.06
CA GLY A 393 1.61 23.93 -0.73
C GLY A 393 2.31 22.81 -1.51
N ASN A 394 3.66 22.77 -1.37
CA ASN A 394 4.53 21.89 -2.17
C ASN A 394 4.38 20.40 -1.81
N THR A 395 4.08 20.09 -0.57
CA THR A 395 4.04 18.72 -0.05
C THR A 395 2.65 18.07 -0.05
N HIS A 396 1.64 18.77 -0.57
CA HIS A 396 0.31 18.18 -0.65
C HIS A 396 0.27 17.09 -1.74
N PRO A 397 -0.33 15.91 -1.49
CA PRO A 397 -0.33 14.79 -2.44
C PRO A 397 -0.79 15.14 -3.86
N THR A 398 -1.82 16.01 -4.00
CA THR A 398 -2.32 16.45 -5.32
C THR A 398 -1.38 17.45 -6.02
N THR A 399 -0.59 18.22 -5.26
CA THR A 399 0.47 19.06 -5.82
C THR A 399 1.59 18.22 -6.39
N ILE A 400 2.03 17.22 -5.63
CA ILE A 400 3.03 16.22 -6.07
C ILE A 400 2.54 15.47 -7.31
N GLN A 401 1.26 15.10 -7.37
CA GLN A 401 0.69 14.47 -8.57
C GLN A 401 0.77 15.41 -9.80
N SER A 402 0.40 16.69 -9.64
CA SER A 402 0.53 17.66 -10.75
C SER A 402 1.99 17.92 -11.15
N GLN A 403 2.91 17.84 -10.21
CA GLN A 403 4.35 17.96 -10.50
C GLN A 403 4.85 16.74 -11.29
N GLU A 404 4.40 15.53 -10.95
CA GLU A 404 4.65 14.32 -11.74
C GLU A 404 4.08 14.45 -13.16
N ASP A 405 2.83 14.91 -13.29
CA ASP A 405 2.19 15.15 -14.60
C ASP A 405 2.98 16.13 -15.47
N LEU A 406 3.52 17.18 -14.84
CA LEU A 406 4.38 18.18 -15.49
C LEU A 406 5.74 17.58 -15.88
N ALA A 407 6.36 16.79 -15.00
CA ALA A 407 7.62 16.10 -15.29
C ALA A 407 7.48 15.17 -16.50
N ILE A 408 6.39 14.39 -16.55
CA ILE A 408 6.10 13.52 -17.70
C ILE A 408 5.92 14.33 -18.99
N LEU A 409 5.18 15.44 -18.93
CA LEU A 409 4.98 16.30 -20.09
C LEU A 409 6.32 16.85 -20.61
N GLN A 410 7.16 17.37 -19.72
CA GLN A 410 8.49 17.89 -20.07
C GLN A 410 9.39 16.83 -20.67
N TRP A 411 9.36 15.61 -20.11
CA TRP A 411 10.06 14.47 -20.70
C TRP A 411 9.61 14.21 -22.13
N LEU A 412 8.30 14.13 -22.38
CA LEU A 412 7.75 13.89 -23.71
C LEU A 412 8.02 15.03 -24.70
N GLN A 413 8.23 16.26 -24.21
CA GLN A 413 8.65 17.41 -25.00
C GLN A 413 10.16 17.42 -25.27
N GLY A 414 10.95 16.53 -24.66
CA GLY A 414 12.40 16.51 -24.77
C GLY A 414 13.14 17.46 -23.80
N ASN A 415 12.42 18.09 -22.87
CA ASN A 415 12.97 18.97 -21.83
C ASN A 415 13.51 18.15 -20.66
N ILE A 416 14.56 17.35 -20.89
CA ILE A 416 15.02 16.32 -19.98
C ILE A 416 15.49 16.87 -18.63
N SER A 417 16.16 18.02 -18.61
CA SER A 417 16.66 18.64 -17.37
C SER A 417 15.52 19.11 -16.45
N ASP A 418 14.50 19.75 -17.02
CA ASP A 418 13.35 20.22 -16.23
C ASP A 418 12.51 19.03 -15.74
N ALA A 419 12.36 17.99 -16.59
CA ALA A 419 11.70 16.76 -16.23
C ALA A 419 12.42 16.06 -15.05
N GLN A 420 13.77 15.98 -15.10
CA GLN A 420 14.57 15.40 -14.03
C GLN A 420 14.35 16.16 -12.71
N THR A 421 14.48 17.49 -12.72
CA THR A 421 14.27 18.31 -11.51
C THR A 421 12.91 18.05 -10.86
N ASN A 422 11.85 18.00 -11.67
CA ASN A 422 10.51 17.71 -11.14
C ASN A 422 10.38 16.26 -10.66
N PHE A 423 10.97 15.28 -11.36
CA PHE A 423 10.97 13.89 -10.89
C PHE A 423 11.74 13.73 -9.59
N ASP A 424 12.89 14.41 -9.42
CA ASP A 424 13.70 14.34 -8.19
C ASP A 424 12.86 14.80 -6.98
N GLU A 425 12.17 15.95 -7.08
CA GLU A 425 11.29 16.44 -6.01
C GLU A 425 10.12 15.47 -5.72
N VAL A 426 9.54 14.86 -6.76
CA VAL A 426 8.46 13.86 -6.64
C VAL A 426 8.95 12.57 -5.97
N MET A 427 10.15 12.12 -6.33
CA MET A 427 10.74 10.91 -5.75
C MET A 427 11.20 11.13 -4.31
N ASP A 428 11.80 12.28 -4.00
CA ASP A 428 12.17 12.68 -2.63
C ASP A 428 10.96 12.72 -1.72
N TYR A 429 9.86 13.32 -2.16
CA TYR A 429 8.59 13.28 -1.42
C TYR A 429 8.12 11.84 -1.20
N SER A 430 8.17 11.01 -2.25
CA SER A 430 7.68 9.64 -2.18
C SER A 430 8.51 8.79 -1.21
N MET A 431 9.83 8.97 -1.22
CA MET A 431 10.72 8.30 -0.27
C MET A 431 10.56 8.81 1.16
N SER A 432 10.39 10.13 1.34
CA SER A 432 10.09 10.73 2.65
C SER A 432 8.77 10.19 3.20
N PHE A 433 7.74 10.10 2.37
CA PHE A 433 6.45 9.51 2.76
C PHE A 433 6.59 8.05 3.20
N ILE A 434 7.33 7.22 2.43
CA ILE A 434 7.58 5.82 2.79
C ILE A 434 8.31 5.74 4.13
N ASN A 435 9.34 6.54 4.33
CA ASN A 435 10.16 6.48 5.55
C ASN A 435 9.43 6.98 6.80
N GLU A 436 8.52 7.95 6.65
CA GLU A 436 7.80 8.56 7.76
C GLU A 436 6.51 7.79 8.11
N PHE A 437 5.72 7.39 7.09
CA PHE A 437 4.38 6.88 7.30
C PHE A 437 4.25 5.35 7.24
N PHE A 438 5.17 4.63 6.57
CA PHE A 438 5.09 3.18 6.50
C PHE A 438 5.44 2.47 7.83
N PRO A 439 6.44 2.92 8.62
CA PRO A 439 6.79 2.20 9.84
C PRO A 439 5.61 1.91 10.78
N PRO A 440 4.71 2.85 11.10
CA PRO A 440 3.59 2.61 12.00
C PRO A 440 2.41 1.85 11.40
N MET A 441 2.40 1.56 10.08
CA MET A 441 1.30 0.86 9.40
C MET A 441 1.40 -0.66 9.55
N SER A 442 0.25 -1.35 9.49
CA SER A 442 0.20 -2.81 9.30
C SER A 442 0.66 -3.21 7.88
N GLU A 443 1.00 -4.48 7.67
CA GLU A 443 1.42 -4.98 6.34
C GLU A 443 0.33 -4.76 5.27
N VAL A 444 -0.93 -4.95 5.62
CA VAL A 444 -2.08 -4.72 4.73
C VAL A 444 -2.17 -3.26 4.28
N GLU A 445 -2.00 -2.33 5.20
CA GLU A 445 -2.01 -0.89 4.90
C GLU A 445 -0.82 -0.49 4.02
N LYS A 446 0.40 -0.94 4.38
CA LYS A 446 1.60 -0.73 3.55
C LYS A 446 1.41 -1.23 2.12
N THR A 447 0.85 -2.44 1.96
CA THR A 447 0.59 -3.03 0.65
C THR A 447 -0.35 -2.15 -0.18
N LYS A 448 -1.47 -1.68 0.40
CA LYS A 448 -2.43 -0.81 -0.31
C LYS A 448 -1.83 0.53 -0.71
N TYR A 449 -1.05 1.14 0.16
CA TYR A 449 -0.35 2.39 -0.17
C TYR A 449 0.71 2.17 -1.24
N TRP A 450 1.48 1.09 -1.14
CA TRP A 450 2.48 0.75 -2.16
C TRP A 450 1.84 0.56 -3.54
N GLU A 451 0.70 -0.14 -3.62
CA GLU A 451 -0.04 -0.31 -4.88
C GLU A 451 -0.42 1.02 -5.54
N LYS A 452 -0.74 2.04 -4.76
CA LYS A 452 -1.02 3.40 -5.27
C LYS A 452 0.25 4.14 -5.70
N MET A 453 1.36 3.94 -4.99
CA MET A 453 2.60 4.69 -5.23
C MET A 453 3.53 4.07 -6.27
N LYS A 454 3.52 2.74 -6.43
CA LYS A 454 4.48 2.03 -7.28
C LYS A 454 4.50 2.51 -8.73
N ASN A 455 3.37 2.97 -9.27
CA ASN A 455 3.29 3.49 -10.64
C ASN A 455 4.16 4.75 -10.84
N ARG A 456 4.32 5.57 -9.79
CA ARG A 456 5.22 6.73 -9.81
C ARG A 456 6.67 6.31 -9.98
N PHE A 457 7.10 5.27 -9.26
CA PHE A 457 8.43 4.67 -9.43
C PHE A 457 8.60 4.08 -10.83
N PHE A 458 7.59 3.37 -11.34
CA PHE A 458 7.65 2.83 -12.70
C PHE A 458 7.70 3.93 -13.78
N THR A 459 7.03 5.06 -13.57
CA THR A 459 7.13 6.22 -14.48
C THR A 459 8.55 6.77 -14.49
N PHE A 460 9.13 6.99 -13.30
CA PHE A 460 10.53 7.43 -13.20
C PHE A 460 11.50 6.40 -13.80
N TYR A 461 11.29 5.10 -13.60
CA TYR A 461 12.13 4.06 -14.21
C TYR A 461 12.06 4.09 -15.75
N ASN A 462 10.88 4.30 -16.30
CA ASN A 462 10.74 4.48 -17.75
C ASN A 462 11.49 5.74 -18.25
N PHE A 463 11.42 6.85 -17.53
CA PHE A 463 12.17 8.07 -17.81
C PHE A 463 13.69 7.82 -17.78
N ALA A 464 14.18 7.18 -16.74
CA ALA A 464 15.60 6.84 -16.57
C ALA A 464 16.09 5.90 -17.68
N LEU A 465 15.34 4.85 -18.01
CA LEU A 465 15.70 3.91 -19.08
C LEU A 465 15.72 4.58 -20.46
N ALA A 466 14.74 5.44 -20.75
CA ALA A 466 14.68 6.16 -22.03
C ALA A 466 15.85 7.11 -22.22
N ASN A 467 16.43 7.63 -21.14
CA ASN A 467 17.52 8.60 -21.17
C ASN A 467 18.87 8.01 -20.73
N SER A 468 18.96 6.68 -20.55
CA SER A 468 20.14 5.98 -19.99
C SER A 468 21.44 6.19 -20.76
N VAL A 469 21.37 6.52 -22.06
CA VAL A 469 22.54 6.77 -22.91
C VAL A 469 23.06 8.21 -22.75
N THR A 470 22.16 9.17 -22.64
CA THR A 470 22.49 10.61 -22.55
C THR A 470 22.71 11.06 -21.12
N LYS A 471 22.07 10.41 -20.17
CA LYS A 471 22.11 10.66 -18.72
C LYS A 471 22.25 9.35 -17.93
N PRO A 472 23.42 8.72 -17.93
CA PRO A 472 23.64 7.46 -17.25
C PRO A 472 23.44 7.52 -15.73
N GLU A 473 23.58 8.69 -15.12
CA GLU A 473 23.28 8.94 -13.70
C GLU A 473 21.84 8.60 -13.31
N LEU A 474 20.89 8.75 -14.22
CA LEU A 474 19.49 8.34 -13.97
C LEU A 474 19.33 6.84 -13.72
N VAL A 475 20.22 6.01 -14.29
CA VAL A 475 20.22 4.56 -14.04
C VAL A 475 20.71 4.27 -12.63
N GLU A 476 21.69 5.06 -12.12
CA GLU A 476 22.16 4.96 -10.74
C GLU A 476 21.04 5.28 -9.76
N GLU A 477 20.37 6.41 -9.95
CA GLU A 477 19.22 6.86 -9.14
C GLU A 477 18.06 5.86 -9.19
N MET A 478 17.72 5.38 -10.39
CA MET A 478 16.69 4.33 -10.57
C MET A 478 17.04 3.07 -9.76
N LEU A 479 18.30 2.66 -9.79
CA LEU A 479 18.76 1.47 -9.06
C LEU A 479 18.69 1.71 -7.54
N ASP A 480 19.06 2.89 -7.06
CA ASP A 480 18.99 3.22 -5.64
C ASP A 480 17.54 3.22 -5.13
N TYR A 481 16.59 3.80 -5.88
CA TYR A 481 15.16 3.69 -5.56
C TYR A 481 14.66 2.24 -5.63
N ARG A 482 15.14 1.47 -6.61
CA ARG A 482 14.80 0.05 -6.69
C ARG A 482 15.32 -0.73 -5.49
N LEU A 483 16.57 -0.50 -5.07
CA LEU A 483 17.14 -1.10 -3.88
C LEU A 483 16.37 -0.71 -2.61
N ALA A 484 15.96 0.53 -2.49
CA ALA A 484 15.16 1.00 -1.35
C ALA A 484 13.80 0.28 -1.27
N THR A 485 13.14 0.09 -2.41
CA THR A 485 11.74 -0.36 -2.47
C THR A 485 11.56 -1.86 -2.67
N LYS A 486 12.53 -2.57 -3.28
CA LYS A 486 12.41 -4.02 -3.51
C LYS A 486 12.38 -4.81 -2.20
N GLY A 487 11.34 -5.62 -2.05
CA GLY A 487 11.11 -6.44 -0.85
C GLY A 487 10.91 -5.60 0.42
N MET A 488 10.47 -4.36 0.29
CA MET A 488 10.31 -3.42 1.41
C MET A 488 9.30 -3.93 2.42
N LEU A 489 8.17 -4.45 1.96
CA LEU A 489 7.11 -4.98 2.83
C LEU A 489 7.64 -6.16 3.65
N LEU A 490 8.34 -7.10 2.98
CA LEU A 490 8.94 -8.26 3.64
C LEU A 490 10.02 -7.88 4.65
N SER A 491 10.93 -6.97 4.28
CA SER A 491 12.05 -6.57 5.12
C SER A 491 11.59 -5.81 6.37
N THR A 492 10.55 -5.00 6.25
CA THR A 492 9.99 -4.24 7.39
C THR A 492 9.38 -5.20 8.42
N SER A 493 8.56 -6.16 8.00
CA SER A 493 7.95 -7.13 8.92
C SER A 493 9.00 -7.97 9.66
N THR A 494 10.04 -8.42 8.95
CA THR A 494 11.14 -9.19 9.55
C THR A 494 11.96 -8.36 10.56
N LYS A 495 12.24 -7.09 10.26
CA LYS A 495 12.96 -6.19 11.15
C LYS A 495 12.17 -5.93 12.44
N ILE A 496 10.87 -5.63 12.32
CA ILE A 496 9.97 -5.41 13.47
C ILE A 496 10.01 -6.64 14.39
N LYS A 497 9.81 -7.85 13.84
CA LYS A 497 9.90 -9.11 14.60
C LYS A 497 11.22 -9.21 15.40
N ASN A 498 12.34 -9.01 14.73
CA ASN A 498 13.66 -9.12 15.35
C ASN A 498 13.89 -8.05 16.42
N THR A 499 13.45 -6.82 16.19
CA THR A 499 13.54 -5.73 17.15
C THR A 499 12.73 -6.05 18.41
N ILE A 500 11.51 -6.53 18.27
CA ILE A 500 10.63 -6.90 19.37
C ILE A 500 11.25 -8.03 20.21
N LEU A 501 11.64 -9.12 19.55
CA LEU A 501 12.17 -10.30 20.26
C LEU A 501 13.50 -10.03 20.96
N ASN A 502 14.30 -9.08 20.48
CA ASN A 502 15.58 -8.69 21.08
C ASN A 502 15.47 -7.48 22.02
N SER A 503 14.29 -6.84 22.16
CA SER A 503 14.12 -5.63 22.97
C SER A 503 14.31 -5.87 24.49
N GLY A 504 14.01 -7.08 24.96
CA GLY A 504 13.89 -7.37 26.40
C GLY A 504 12.65 -6.75 27.06
N ASP A 505 11.83 -6.02 26.33
CA ASP A 505 10.56 -5.44 26.80
C ASP A 505 9.48 -6.52 26.86
N LYS A 506 9.14 -6.92 28.09
CA LYS A 506 8.14 -7.98 28.33
C LYS A 506 6.77 -7.61 27.78
N ALA A 507 6.32 -6.37 27.92
CA ALA A 507 5.00 -5.94 27.45
C ALA A 507 4.92 -5.98 25.91
N LEU A 508 6.00 -5.61 25.24
CA LEU A 508 6.09 -5.67 23.79
C LEU A 508 6.15 -7.12 23.27
N ILE A 509 6.89 -8.00 23.98
CA ILE A 509 6.95 -9.43 23.67
C ILE A 509 5.58 -10.11 23.92
N ASP A 510 4.89 -9.77 25.00
CA ASP A 510 3.54 -10.30 25.31
C ASP A 510 2.52 -9.87 24.23
N LEU A 511 2.57 -8.60 23.78
CA LEU A 511 1.74 -8.12 22.66
C LEU A 511 2.07 -8.86 21.35
N TYR A 512 3.34 -9.14 21.09
CA TYR A 512 3.76 -9.93 19.93
C TYR A 512 3.20 -11.36 19.99
N ASN A 513 3.26 -12.01 21.15
CA ASN A 513 2.71 -13.33 21.36
C ASN A 513 1.18 -13.33 21.17
N GLN A 514 0.47 -12.33 21.70
CA GLN A 514 -0.98 -12.16 21.49
C GLN A 514 -1.30 -12.02 19.98
N TRP A 515 -0.55 -11.21 19.24
CA TRP A 515 -0.71 -11.08 17.80
C TRP A 515 -0.47 -12.41 17.08
N GLN A 516 0.54 -13.19 17.47
CA GLN A 516 0.81 -14.52 16.91
C GLN A 516 -0.37 -15.48 17.17
N ASP A 517 -0.97 -15.46 18.38
CA ASP A 517 -2.12 -16.30 18.71
C ASP A 517 -3.37 -15.90 17.89
N GLN A 518 -3.57 -14.59 17.65
CA GLN A 518 -4.63 -14.10 16.74
C GLN A 518 -4.42 -14.59 15.31
N LYS A 519 -3.19 -14.59 14.81
CA LYS A 519 -2.85 -15.13 13.47
C LYS A 519 -3.09 -16.63 13.38
N ARG A 520 -2.76 -17.40 14.44
CA ARG A 520 -3.06 -18.84 14.51
C ARG A 520 -4.56 -19.11 14.49
N THR A 521 -5.31 -18.35 15.28
CA THR A 521 -6.77 -18.45 15.32
C THR A 521 -7.38 -18.17 13.95
N LEU A 522 -6.92 -17.13 13.25
CA LEU A 522 -7.35 -16.83 11.88
C LEU A 522 -7.04 -17.97 10.91
N ALA A 523 -5.84 -18.57 10.99
CA ALA A 523 -5.47 -19.71 10.16
C ALA A 523 -6.46 -20.87 10.29
N ILE A 524 -6.88 -21.18 11.51
CA ILE A 524 -7.89 -22.21 11.79
C ILE A 524 -9.23 -21.84 11.13
N TYR A 525 -9.72 -20.61 11.32
CA TYR A 525 -11.02 -20.20 10.77
C TYR A 525 -11.03 -20.07 9.24
N TYR A 526 -9.90 -19.82 8.58
CA TYR A 526 -9.81 -19.83 7.12
C TYR A 526 -10.00 -21.24 6.51
N SER A 527 -9.87 -22.30 7.29
CA SER A 527 -10.17 -23.67 6.85
C SER A 527 -11.66 -24.02 6.97
N PHE A 528 -12.46 -23.21 7.70
CA PHE A 528 -13.88 -23.50 7.96
C PHE A 528 -14.78 -22.92 6.85
N SER A 529 -15.85 -23.67 6.54
CA SER A 529 -16.92 -23.17 5.67
C SER A 529 -17.74 -22.06 6.35
N LYS A 530 -18.44 -21.25 5.56
CA LYS A 530 -19.34 -20.19 6.10
C LYS A 530 -20.38 -20.73 7.08
N ASP A 531 -20.91 -21.93 6.83
CA ASP A 531 -21.90 -22.56 7.69
C ASP A 531 -21.31 -22.97 9.04
N GLU A 532 -20.09 -23.46 9.05
CA GLU A 532 -19.36 -23.81 10.27
C GLU A 532 -19.01 -22.57 11.09
N ILE A 533 -18.54 -21.52 10.45
CA ILE A 533 -18.25 -20.22 11.09
C ILE A 533 -19.52 -19.62 11.70
N SER A 534 -20.64 -19.67 10.96
CA SER A 534 -21.93 -19.17 11.43
C SER A 534 -22.43 -19.95 12.66
N LYS A 535 -22.25 -21.27 12.69
CA LYS A 535 -22.62 -22.12 13.85
C LYS A 535 -21.81 -21.78 15.11
N GLN A 536 -20.57 -21.32 14.95
CA GLN A 536 -19.69 -20.92 16.05
C GLN A 536 -19.89 -19.46 16.48
N ASN A 537 -20.74 -18.72 15.77
CA ASN A 537 -21.00 -17.29 16.02
C ASN A 537 -19.73 -16.43 15.98
N VAL A 538 -18.78 -16.78 15.10
CA VAL A 538 -17.51 -16.09 14.92
C VAL A 538 -17.60 -15.12 13.76
N ASN A 539 -17.06 -13.93 13.94
CA ASN A 539 -16.90 -12.94 12.88
C ASN A 539 -15.41 -12.86 12.49
N ILE A 540 -15.07 -13.39 11.31
CA ILE A 540 -13.68 -13.41 10.81
C ILE A 540 -13.15 -11.99 10.61
N ASP A 541 -13.96 -11.07 10.06
CA ASP A 541 -13.53 -9.68 9.86
C ASP A 541 -13.13 -9.03 11.19
N SER A 542 -13.86 -9.36 12.27
CA SER A 542 -13.51 -8.87 13.62
C SER A 542 -12.17 -9.42 14.12
N LEU A 543 -11.88 -10.70 13.83
CA LEU A 543 -10.59 -11.32 14.16
C LEU A 543 -9.45 -10.75 13.33
N GLU A 544 -9.66 -10.54 12.02
CA GLU A 544 -8.68 -9.87 11.15
C GLU A 544 -8.38 -8.46 11.62
N ASN A 545 -9.42 -7.70 11.98
CA ASN A 545 -9.28 -6.35 12.52
C ASN A 545 -8.51 -6.33 13.84
N ALA A 546 -8.76 -7.28 14.73
CA ALA A 546 -8.02 -7.41 15.98
C ALA A 546 -6.54 -7.74 15.74
N ALA A 547 -6.24 -8.65 14.82
CA ALA A 547 -4.86 -8.99 14.46
C ALA A 547 -4.12 -7.81 13.80
N ASN A 548 -4.78 -7.09 12.88
CA ASN A 548 -4.23 -5.91 12.23
C ASN A 548 -4.00 -4.76 13.23
N GLN A 549 -4.88 -4.59 14.23
CA GLN A 549 -4.71 -3.60 15.29
C GLN A 549 -3.51 -3.95 16.18
N SER A 550 -3.37 -5.22 16.56
CA SER A 550 -2.21 -5.68 17.34
C SER A 550 -0.91 -5.46 16.57
N GLU A 551 -0.89 -5.76 15.26
CA GLU A 551 0.25 -5.50 14.38
C GLU A 551 0.59 -4.01 14.30
N ARG A 552 -0.41 -3.13 14.16
CA ARG A 552 -0.21 -1.68 14.18
C ARG A 552 0.38 -1.21 15.51
N MET A 553 -0.15 -1.66 16.64
CA MET A 553 0.39 -1.32 17.97
C MET A 553 1.84 -1.79 18.12
N LEU A 554 2.17 -2.98 17.60
CA LEU A 554 3.55 -3.48 17.55
C LEU A 554 4.44 -2.60 16.69
N SER A 555 3.96 -2.21 15.51
CA SER A 555 4.69 -1.33 14.59
C SER A 555 4.93 0.05 15.21
N GLN A 556 3.92 0.64 15.84
CA GLN A 556 4.02 1.95 16.52
C GLN A 556 4.98 1.90 17.70
N LYS A 557 4.85 0.91 18.60
CA LYS A 557 5.74 0.77 19.76
C LYS A 557 7.17 0.40 19.37
N SER A 558 7.36 -0.33 18.29
CA SER A 558 8.70 -0.61 17.77
C SER A 558 9.29 0.54 16.98
N SER A 559 8.48 1.47 16.48
CA SER A 559 8.94 2.72 15.86
C SER A 559 9.53 3.70 16.88
N ASP A 560 9.16 3.58 18.16
CA ASP A 560 9.84 4.30 19.25
C ASP A 560 11.32 3.82 19.45
N PHE A 561 11.66 2.65 18.90
CA PHE A 561 13.04 2.17 18.70
C PHE A 561 13.57 2.52 17.29
N ALA A 562 12.96 3.50 16.62
CA ALA A 562 12.95 3.72 15.20
C ALA A 562 14.26 4.22 14.56
N ASP A 563 15.28 4.55 15.30
CA ASP A 563 16.64 4.74 14.73
C ASP A 563 17.16 3.45 14.03
N ALA A 564 16.56 2.30 14.33
CA ALA A 564 16.83 1.02 13.68
C ALA A 564 15.95 0.73 12.44
N LEU A 565 14.81 1.44 12.29
CA LEU A 565 13.83 1.19 11.22
C LEU A 565 13.98 2.13 10.01
N VAL A 566 14.65 3.28 10.19
CA VAL A 566 15.04 4.12 9.04
C VAL A 566 15.85 3.22 8.12
N THR A 567 15.27 2.88 6.98
CA THR A 567 16.03 2.27 5.90
C THR A 567 17.13 3.27 5.56
N LYS A 568 18.34 3.04 6.12
CA LYS A 568 19.54 3.72 5.62
C LYS A 568 19.45 3.56 4.11
N SER A 569 19.48 4.67 3.40
CA SER A 569 19.45 4.65 1.95
C SER A 569 20.58 3.74 1.48
N VAL A 570 20.23 2.52 1.06
CA VAL A 570 21.20 1.60 0.49
C VAL A 570 21.38 2.06 -0.94
N ASP A 571 22.55 2.52 -1.29
CA ASP A 571 22.94 2.82 -2.65
C ASP A 571 23.64 1.62 -3.32
N TYR A 572 23.66 1.62 -4.63
CA TYR A 572 24.32 0.56 -5.41
C TYR A 572 25.83 0.48 -5.17
N LYS A 573 26.49 1.57 -4.76
CA LYS A 573 27.93 1.63 -4.48
C LYS A 573 28.29 0.76 -3.28
N GLN A 574 27.40 0.71 -2.29
CA GLN A 574 27.56 -0.18 -1.13
C GLN A 574 27.49 -1.65 -1.58
N VAL A 575 26.56 -2.00 -2.48
CA VAL A 575 26.46 -3.34 -3.08
C VAL A 575 27.73 -3.64 -3.91
N GLN A 576 28.12 -2.71 -4.75
CA GLN A 576 29.32 -2.81 -5.59
C GLN A 576 30.58 -3.08 -4.79
N ALA A 577 30.75 -2.43 -3.64
CA ALA A 577 31.89 -2.59 -2.74
C ALA A 577 32.00 -4.01 -2.12
N LYS A 578 30.93 -4.79 -2.16
CA LYS A 578 30.95 -6.20 -1.70
C LYS A 578 31.36 -7.21 -2.77
N LEU A 579 31.38 -6.79 -4.04
CA LEU A 579 31.69 -7.67 -5.16
C LEU A 579 33.20 -7.85 -5.33
N LYS A 580 33.59 -9.08 -5.60
CA LYS A 580 34.97 -9.47 -5.95
C LYS A 580 35.14 -9.51 -7.45
N THR A 581 36.40 -9.46 -7.89
CA THR A 581 36.73 -9.69 -9.30
C THR A 581 36.13 -10.99 -9.80
N GLY A 582 35.45 -10.95 -10.96
CA GLY A 582 34.75 -12.10 -11.52
C GLY A 582 33.35 -12.35 -10.97
N GLU A 583 32.85 -11.48 -10.11
CA GLU A 583 31.46 -11.49 -9.62
C GLU A 583 30.64 -10.38 -10.29
N ALA A 584 29.33 -10.57 -10.40
CA ALA A 584 28.39 -9.53 -10.82
C ALA A 584 27.04 -9.74 -10.16
N VAL A 585 26.29 -8.64 -9.98
CA VAL A 585 24.86 -8.69 -9.63
C VAL A 585 24.04 -8.42 -10.88
N VAL A 586 22.94 -9.13 -11.04
CA VAL A 586 21.90 -8.83 -12.03
C VAL A 586 20.58 -8.58 -11.27
N GLU A 587 20.11 -7.36 -11.27
CA GLU A 587 18.78 -6.99 -10.77
C GLU A 587 17.80 -6.97 -11.94
N MET A 588 16.80 -7.83 -11.89
CA MET A 588 15.69 -7.80 -12.85
C MET A 588 14.58 -6.88 -12.35
N ILE A 589 14.02 -6.11 -13.27
CA ILE A 589 12.90 -5.19 -13.00
C ILE A 589 11.83 -5.45 -14.05
N GLN A 590 10.67 -5.95 -13.62
CA GLN A 590 9.47 -5.97 -14.44
C GLN A 590 8.76 -4.63 -14.26
N LEU A 591 8.47 -3.93 -15.34
CA LEU A 591 7.78 -2.64 -15.27
C LEU A 591 6.79 -2.49 -16.42
N PRO A 592 5.67 -1.77 -16.20
CA PRO A 592 4.74 -1.42 -17.27
C PRO A 592 5.46 -0.58 -18.33
N ASP A 593 5.22 -0.87 -19.60
CA ASP A 593 5.74 -0.06 -20.69
C ASP A 593 5.02 1.29 -20.77
N PHE A 594 5.78 2.33 -21.11
CA PHE A 594 5.31 3.71 -21.16
C PHE A 594 5.63 4.34 -22.52
N LYS A 595 4.61 4.98 -23.12
CA LYS A 595 4.78 5.84 -24.32
C LYS A 595 4.38 7.27 -23.96
N ASN A 596 3.13 7.62 -24.14
CA ASN A 596 2.54 8.88 -23.64
C ASN A 596 1.76 8.67 -22.34
N ALA A 597 1.49 7.41 -22.03
CA ALA A 597 0.87 6.88 -20.82
C ALA A 597 1.30 5.42 -20.67
N MET A 598 0.96 4.76 -19.56
CA MET A 598 1.15 3.32 -19.41
C MET A 598 0.35 2.57 -20.48
N THR A 599 1.03 1.66 -21.21
CA THR A 599 0.42 0.98 -22.37
C THR A 599 -0.41 -0.24 -22.00
N GLY A 600 -0.33 -0.69 -20.74
CA GLY A 600 -0.89 -1.97 -20.29
C GLY A 600 -0.03 -3.18 -20.67
N LEU A 601 1.06 -3.00 -21.40
CA LEU A 601 2.06 -4.01 -21.70
C LEU A 601 3.21 -3.92 -20.70
N TYR A 602 4.01 -4.99 -20.59
CA TYR A 602 5.18 -5.04 -19.71
C TYR A 602 6.48 -5.16 -20.50
N LYS A 603 7.55 -4.67 -19.92
CA LYS A 603 8.94 -4.89 -20.35
C LYS A 603 9.80 -5.25 -19.15
N TYR A 604 11.00 -5.75 -19.43
CA TYR A 604 11.99 -6.04 -18.39
C TYR A 604 13.23 -5.18 -18.60
N ALA A 605 13.78 -4.68 -17.50
CA ALA A 605 15.13 -4.14 -17.47
C ALA A 605 16.03 -5.06 -16.62
N ALA A 606 17.21 -5.38 -17.14
CA ALA A 606 18.26 -6.01 -16.36
C ALA A 606 19.33 -4.97 -16.06
N VAL A 607 19.54 -4.69 -14.77
CA VAL A 607 20.58 -3.78 -14.28
C VAL A 607 21.72 -4.61 -13.73
N ILE A 608 22.92 -4.41 -14.28
CA ILE A 608 24.11 -5.22 -13.99
C ILE A 608 25.10 -4.36 -13.21
N ILE A 609 25.45 -4.79 -12.00
CA ILE A 609 26.46 -4.18 -11.15
C ILE A 609 27.73 -5.05 -11.22
N LYS A 610 28.85 -4.47 -11.59
CA LYS A 610 30.18 -5.11 -11.58
C LYS A 610 31.03 -4.50 -10.47
N PRO A 611 32.14 -5.13 -10.06
CA PRO A 611 33.03 -4.58 -9.03
C PRO A 611 33.54 -3.17 -9.30
N VAL A 612 33.60 -2.76 -10.56
CA VAL A 612 34.10 -1.44 -11.02
C VAL A 612 33.22 -0.92 -12.16
N GLY A 613 33.05 0.40 -12.21
CA GLY A 613 32.30 1.09 -13.24
C GLY A 613 30.83 1.34 -12.85
N PRO A 614 30.12 2.15 -13.63
CA PRO A 614 28.70 2.42 -13.39
C PRO A 614 27.84 1.18 -13.69
N PRO A 615 26.60 1.14 -13.18
CA PRO A 615 25.64 0.09 -13.54
C PRO A 615 25.36 0.06 -15.03
N ILE A 616 25.27 -1.13 -15.60
CA ILE A 616 24.93 -1.34 -17.00
C ILE A 616 23.48 -1.77 -17.09
N VAL A 617 22.70 -1.16 -17.97
CA VAL A 617 21.30 -1.54 -18.17
C VAL A 617 21.07 -2.11 -19.56
N THR A 618 20.22 -3.16 -19.65
CA THR A 618 19.67 -3.65 -20.92
C THR A 618 18.17 -3.89 -20.77
N VAL A 619 17.41 -3.51 -21.80
CA VAL A 619 15.94 -3.59 -21.80
C VAL A 619 15.49 -4.72 -22.71
N LEU A 620 14.53 -5.51 -22.25
CA LEU A 620 13.82 -6.53 -22.99
C LEU A 620 12.38 -6.03 -23.21
N ASP A 621 12.13 -5.50 -24.43
CA ASP A 621 10.85 -4.82 -24.76
C ASP A 621 9.68 -5.80 -24.99
N ASN A 622 9.96 -7.09 -25.05
CA ASN A 622 8.99 -8.16 -25.29
C ASN A 622 8.45 -8.81 -23.99
N GLY A 623 8.32 -8.05 -22.92
CA GLY A 623 7.95 -8.56 -21.58
C GLY A 623 6.67 -9.38 -21.58
N ASP A 624 5.60 -8.92 -22.23
CA ASP A 624 4.36 -9.69 -22.33
C ASP A 624 4.53 -11.04 -23.04
N GLN A 625 5.44 -11.12 -24.00
CA GLN A 625 5.75 -12.38 -24.67
C GLN A 625 6.56 -13.30 -23.76
N LEU A 626 7.47 -12.71 -22.96
CA LEU A 626 8.22 -13.46 -21.94
C LEU A 626 7.28 -14.04 -20.89
N ASP A 627 6.33 -13.26 -20.40
CA ASP A 627 5.37 -13.65 -19.35
C ASP A 627 4.36 -14.70 -19.82
N LYS A 628 4.04 -14.72 -21.11
CA LYS A 628 2.96 -15.56 -21.65
C LYS A 628 3.51 -16.63 -22.60
N ARG A 629 3.83 -16.23 -23.83
CA ARG A 629 4.18 -17.15 -24.92
C ARG A 629 5.44 -17.95 -24.62
N TYR A 630 6.53 -17.27 -24.24
CA TYR A 630 7.81 -17.94 -24.03
C TYR A 630 7.84 -18.71 -22.71
N TYR A 631 7.11 -18.24 -21.69
CA TYR A 631 6.92 -19.00 -20.45
C TYR A 631 6.15 -20.31 -20.69
N ALA A 632 5.05 -20.25 -21.45
CA ALA A 632 4.32 -21.46 -21.83
C ALA A 632 5.20 -22.42 -22.66
N TYR A 633 6.02 -21.90 -23.57
CA TYR A 633 6.98 -22.68 -24.34
C TYR A 633 8.01 -23.34 -23.41
N TYR A 634 8.67 -22.57 -22.52
CA TYR A 634 9.65 -23.09 -21.56
C TYR A 634 9.06 -24.22 -20.69
N ASN A 635 7.88 -23.99 -20.12
CA ASN A 635 7.21 -25.01 -19.33
C ASN A 635 6.90 -26.28 -20.12
N ASN A 636 6.44 -26.12 -21.36
CA ASN A 636 6.18 -27.29 -22.23
C ASN A 636 7.45 -28.06 -22.55
N VAL A 637 8.53 -27.35 -22.85
CA VAL A 637 9.84 -27.96 -23.11
C VAL A 637 10.32 -28.80 -21.91
N ILE A 638 10.28 -28.20 -20.73
CA ILE A 638 10.69 -28.88 -19.49
C ILE A 638 9.78 -30.08 -19.18
N ARG A 639 8.45 -29.92 -19.21
CA ARG A 639 7.49 -30.96 -18.84
C ARG A 639 7.50 -32.13 -19.83
N SER A 640 7.59 -31.82 -21.13
CA SER A 640 7.58 -32.80 -22.20
C SER A 640 8.96 -33.38 -22.50
N LYS A 641 10.03 -32.90 -21.83
CA LYS A 641 11.43 -33.36 -21.99
C LYS A 641 11.89 -33.25 -23.43
N ILE A 642 11.61 -32.15 -24.09
CA ILE A 642 11.99 -31.91 -25.49
C ILE A 642 13.11 -30.88 -25.58
N LYS A 643 13.76 -30.84 -26.77
CA LYS A 643 14.85 -29.88 -27.01
C LYS A 643 14.38 -28.44 -26.91
N ASP A 644 15.12 -27.61 -26.19
CA ASP A 644 14.90 -26.16 -26.06
C ASP A 644 15.80 -25.39 -27.05
N ASP A 645 15.18 -24.74 -28.03
CA ASP A 645 15.89 -23.99 -29.08
C ASP A 645 15.74 -22.47 -28.94
N TYR A 646 14.89 -21.98 -28.00
CA TYR A 646 14.53 -20.56 -27.94
C TYR A 646 14.73 -19.89 -26.58
N SER A 647 14.60 -20.59 -25.45
CA SER A 647 14.54 -19.96 -24.14
C SER A 647 15.79 -19.17 -23.76
N TYR A 648 16.98 -19.69 -24.12
CA TYR A 648 18.26 -19.01 -23.90
C TYR A 648 18.30 -17.64 -24.59
N ASP A 649 17.92 -17.56 -25.88
CA ASP A 649 17.91 -16.31 -26.65
C ASP A 649 16.91 -15.30 -26.10
N GLN A 650 15.76 -15.75 -25.59
CA GLN A 650 14.72 -14.90 -25.06
C GLN A 650 15.04 -14.37 -23.66
N TYR A 651 15.49 -15.24 -22.77
CA TYR A 651 15.63 -14.89 -21.35
C TYR A 651 17.04 -14.47 -20.93
N TRP A 652 18.09 -14.91 -21.63
CA TRP A 652 19.46 -14.76 -21.12
C TRP A 652 20.45 -14.07 -22.06
N LYS A 653 20.42 -14.31 -23.33
CA LYS A 653 21.44 -13.87 -24.29
C LYS A 653 21.80 -12.41 -24.19
N ARG A 654 20.78 -11.52 -24.11
CA ARG A 654 21.01 -10.07 -23.95
C ARG A 654 21.72 -9.74 -22.64
N ILE A 655 21.31 -10.36 -21.53
CA ILE A 655 21.92 -10.16 -20.21
C ILE A 655 23.35 -10.69 -20.22
N GLY A 656 23.54 -11.92 -20.73
CA GLY A 656 24.85 -12.61 -20.81
C GLY A 656 25.91 -11.82 -21.54
N ASN A 657 25.54 -11.09 -22.60
CA ASN A 657 26.47 -10.26 -23.38
C ASN A 657 27.17 -9.18 -22.56
N PHE A 658 26.54 -8.68 -21.52
CA PHE A 658 27.09 -7.63 -20.64
C PHE A 658 27.85 -8.18 -19.44
N LEU A 659 27.76 -9.47 -19.14
CA LEU A 659 28.45 -10.08 -17.99
C LEU A 659 29.94 -10.32 -18.22
N GLY A 660 30.36 -10.52 -19.48
CA GLY A 660 31.75 -10.77 -19.82
C GLY A 660 32.32 -12.00 -19.08
N ASP A 661 33.48 -11.82 -18.46
CA ASP A 661 34.21 -12.90 -17.75
C ASP A 661 33.69 -13.21 -16.35
N SER A 662 32.59 -12.57 -15.92
CA SER A 662 32.00 -12.84 -14.62
C SER A 662 31.56 -14.32 -14.51
N LYS A 663 32.09 -15.01 -13.52
CA LYS A 663 31.80 -16.42 -13.27
C LYS A 663 30.74 -16.64 -12.20
N THR A 664 30.67 -15.75 -11.20
CA THR A 664 29.65 -15.77 -10.14
C THR A 664 28.65 -14.67 -10.38
N ILE A 665 27.40 -15.04 -10.47
CA ILE A 665 26.28 -14.13 -10.73
C ILE A 665 25.31 -14.17 -9.56
N TYR A 666 25.19 -13.07 -8.85
CA TYR A 666 24.11 -12.86 -7.89
C TYR A 666 22.89 -12.38 -8.68
N PHE A 667 21.90 -13.24 -8.83
CA PHE A 667 20.73 -12.98 -9.66
C PHE A 667 19.51 -12.68 -8.79
N SER A 668 18.96 -11.49 -8.92
CA SER A 668 17.78 -11.03 -8.20
C SER A 668 16.59 -10.99 -9.18
N PRO A 669 15.74 -12.02 -9.19
CA PRO A 669 14.63 -12.15 -10.14
C PRO A 669 13.49 -11.15 -9.88
N ASP A 670 12.70 -10.89 -10.93
CA ASP A 670 11.40 -10.22 -10.86
C ASP A 670 10.49 -10.77 -11.97
N GLY A 671 9.17 -10.70 -11.77
CA GLY A 671 8.21 -11.20 -12.75
C GLY A 671 8.45 -12.68 -13.09
N VAL A 672 8.37 -13.03 -14.38
CA VAL A 672 8.54 -14.40 -14.89
C VAL A 672 9.90 -15.02 -14.54
N TYR A 673 10.93 -14.22 -14.30
CA TYR A 673 12.24 -14.73 -13.87
C TYR A 673 12.22 -15.41 -12.49
N SER A 674 11.18 -15.19 -11.72
CA SER A 674 10.92 -15.94 -10.48
C SER A 674 10.33 -17.33 -10.70
N GLN A 675 9.87 -17.62 -11.92
CA GLN A 675 9.20 -18.89 -12.27
C GLN A 675 10.04 -19.79 -13.19
N ILE A 676 11.13 -19.27 -13.76
CA ILE A 676 12.05 -20.04 -14.60
C ILE A 676 13.36 -20.29 -13.87
N ASN A 677 13.94 -21.46 -14.09
CA ASN A 677 15.30 -21.74 -13.64
C ASN A 677 16.29 -21.40 -14.75
N ILE A 678 16.92 -20.22 -14.67
CA ILE A 678 17.89 -19.79 -15.69
C ILE A 678 19.08 -20.75 -15.83
N ASN A 679 19.39 -21.55 -14.81
CA ASN A 679 20.42 -22.59 -14.88
C ASN A 679 20.15 -23.68 -15.94
N THR A 680 18.88 -23.88 -16.33
CA THR A 680 18.43 -24.84 -17.34
C THR A 680 18.50 -24.31 -18.77
N LEU A 681 18.85 -23.04 -18.95
CA LEU A 681 18.95 -22.41 -20.26
C LEU A 681 20.23 -22.90 -20.95
N LYS A 682 20.10 -23.32 -22.21
CA LYS A 682 21.14 -23.93 -22.99
C LYS A 682 21.64 -22.97 -24.06
N ASP A 683 22.93 -22.67 -24.05
CA ASP A 683 23.53 -21.79 -25.04
C ASP A 683 23.64 -22.46 -26.44
N PRO A 684 23.92 -21.70 -27.49
CA PRO A 684 24.09 -22.26 -28.86
C PRO A 684 25.19 -23.32 -28.99
N SER A 685 26.16 -23.38 -28.06
CA SER A 685 27.19 -24.40 -28.02
C SER A 685 26.71 -25.73 -27.43
N GLY A 686 25.51 -25.73 -26.89
CA GLY A 686 24.89 -26.89 -26.24
C GLY A 686 25.18 -27.00 -24.74
N LYS A 687 25.75 -25.96 -24.11
CA LYS A 687 26.12 -25.95 -22.71
C LYS A 687 25.05 -25.26 -21.87
N TYR A 688 24.65 -25.88 -20.76
CA TYR A 688 23.73 -25.26 -19.82
C TYR A 688 24.40 -24.19 -18.96
N LEU A 689 23.66 -23.15 -18.57
CA LEU A 689 24.20 -22.05 -17.80
C LEU A 689 24.81 -22.51 -16.46
N VAL A 690 24.20 -23.50 -15.78
CA VAL A 690 24.74 -24.13 -14.57
C VAL A 690 26.15 -24.71 -14.75
N GLN A 691 26.55 -25.11 -15.96
CA GLN A 691 27.88 -25.63 -16.26
C GLN A 691 28.92 -24.52 -16.46
N ASP A 692 28.51 -23.35 -16.93
CA ASP A 692 29.42 -22.21 -17.21
C ASP A 692 29.51 -21.20 -16.07
N LYS A 693 28.40 -20.90 -15.41
CA LYS A 693 28.28 -19.86 -14.36
C LYS A 693 27.89 -20.47 -13.03
N VAL A 694 28.26 -19.78 -11.96
CA VAL A 694 27.72 -20.02 -10.60
C VAL A 694 26.62 -18.98 -10.36
N VAL A 695 25.38 -19.36 -10.56
CA VAL A 695 24.24 -18.47 -10.31
C VAL A 695 23.75 -18.65 -8.88
N LYS A 696 23.74 -17.56 -8.12
CA LYS A 696 23.20 -17.48 -6.74
C LYS A 696 21.94 -16.62 -6.79
N LEU A 697 20.79 -17.22 -6.53
CA LEU A 697 19.52 -16.49 -6.47
C LEU A 697 19.42 -15.76 -5.13
N ILE A 698 19.17 -14.46 -5.19
CA ILE A 698 19.00 -13.58 -4.03
C ILE A 698 17.64 -12.84 -4.11
N GLY A 699 17.07 -12.46 -2.98
CA GLY A 699 15.82 -11.70 -2.94
C GLY A 699 16.00 -10.27 -3.44
N SER A 700 17.10 -9.66 -3.04
CA SER A 700 17.49 -8.30 -3.44
C SER A 700 19.01 -8.16 -3.40
N PRO A 701 19.62 -7.30 -4.20
CA PRO A 701 21.06 -7.00 -4.07
C PRO A 701 21.48 -6.52 -2.67
N LYS A 702 20.54 -5.95 -1.88
CA LYS A 702 20.75 -5.59 -0.47
C LYS A 702 21.19 -6.77 0.40
N ASP A 703 20.81 -7.98 0.02
CA ASP A 703 21.15 -9.20 0.77
C ASP A 703 22.68 -9.41 0.90
N LEU A 704 23.45 -8.80 0.01
CA LEU A 704 24.92 -8.80 0.08
C LEU A 704 25.49 -7.89 1.18
N LEU A 705 24.70 -6.95 1.70
CA LEU A 705 25.10 -5.97 2.71
C LEU A 705 24.84 -6.48 4.12
N ASP A 706 23.86 -7.32 4.29
CA ASP A 706 23.51 -7.85 5.60
C ASP A 706 24.67 -8.70 6.12
N ALA A 707 25.20 -8.27 7.26
CA ALA A 707 26.19 -9.06 7.95
C ALA A 707 25.62 -10.44 8.23
N SER A 708 26.41 -11.48 7.92
CA SER A 708 26.07 -12.87 8.14
C SER A 708 25.32 -13.03 9.47
N ALA A 709 24.13 -13.66 9.39
CA ALA A 709 23.40 -14.05 10.59
C ALA A 709 24.35 -14.70 11.57
N VAL A 710 24.22 -14.37 12.86
CA VAL A 710 25.06 -14.91 13.92
C VAL A 710 25.13 -16.43 13.75
N ALA A 711 26.28 -16.93 13.28
CA ALA A 711 26.47 -18.35 13.03
C ALA A 711 26.22 -19.11 14.35
N THR A 712 25.10 -19.79 14.42
CA THR A 712 24.82 -20.63 15.59
C THR A 712 25.82 -21.79 15.63
N THR A 713 26.44 -21.99 16.76
CA THR A 713 27.32 -23.14 17.01
C THR A 713 26.54 -24.44 17.14
N SER A 714 25.21 -24.36 17.30
CA SER A 714 24.32 -25.51 17.39
C SER A 714 24.30 -26.31 16.09
N LYS A 715 24.49 -27.62 16.20
CA LYS A 715 24.36 -28.58 15.08
C LYS A 715 23.09 -29.41 15.29
N ASN A 716 21.92 -28.80 15.16
CA ASN A 716 20.65 -29.48 15.23
C ASN A 716 19.97 -29.49 13.85
N ALA A 717 19.28 -30.57 13.54
CA ALA A 717 18.52 -30.71 12.31
C ALA A 717 17.14 -31.33 12.58
N PHE A 718 16.14 -30.77 11.90
CA PHE A 718 14.77 -31.24 11.88
C PHE A 718 14.49 -31.88 10.52
N LEU A 719 14.08 -33.12 10.49
CA LEU A 719 13.67 -33.84 9.29
C LEU A 719 12.23 -34.27 9.41
N LEU A 720 11.43 -34.06 8.37
CA LEU A 720 10.05 -34.52 8.31
C LEU A 720 9.76 -35.03 6.90
N GLY A 721 9.12 -36.18 6.80
CA GLY A 721 8.67 -36.68 5.51
C GLY A 721 8.08 -38.08 5.55
N PHE A 722 7.64 -38.56 4.39
CA PHE A 722 6.88 -39.79 4.25
C PHE A 722 5.69 -39.85 5.23
N PRO A 723 4.83 -38.80 5.25
CA PRO A 723 3.69 -38.75 6.13
C PRO A 723 2.65 -39.80 5.73
N ASN A 724 1.91 -40.29 6.73
CA ASN A 724 0.68 -41.04 6.48
C ASN A 724 -0.46 -40.03 6.30
N PHE A 725 -0.87 -39.80 5.07
CA PHE A 725 -1.91 -38.79 4.75
C PHE A 725 -3.29 -39.17 5.28
N GLY A 726 -3.55 -40.48 5.58
CA GLY A 726 -4.85 -40.91 6.09
C GLY A 726 -5.95 -41.04 5.03
N SER A 727 -5.67 -40.62 3.77
CA SER A 727 -6.61 -40.71 2.65
C SER A 727 -6.01 -41.56 1.50
N PRO A 728 -6.81 -42.45 0.88
CA PRO A 728 -6.39 -43.22 -0.29
C PRO A 728 -6.22 -42.33 -1.55
N ASP A 729 -6.78 -41.12 -1.56
CA ASP A 729 -6.72 -40.20 -2.70
C ASP A 729 -5.36 -39.48 -2.82
N ILE A 730 -4.59 -39.46 -1.73
CA ILE A 730 -3.25 -38.87 -1.72
C ILE A 730 -2.20 -39.96 -1.86
N VAL A 731 -1.51 -39.97 -3.00
CA VAL A 731 -0.54 -41.04 -3.32
C VAL A 731 0.66 -40.97 -2.36
N PRO A 732 1.02 -42.07 -1.69
CA PRO A 732 2.24 -42.13 -0.87
C PRO A 732 3.49 -41.86 -1.68
N LEU A 733 4.50 -41.26 -1.07
CA LEU A 733 5.81 -40.93 -1.67
C LEU A 733 6.94 -41.80 -1.06
N PRO A 734 7.14 -43.07 -1.49
CA PRO A 734 8.12 -43.95 -0.86
C PRO A 734 9.59 -43.49 -1.05
N GLY A 735 9.89 -42.68 -2.08
CA GLY A 735 11.18 -42.04 -2.29
C GLY A 735 11.56 -41.08 -1.15
N THR A 736 10.60 -40.42 -0.55
CA THR A 736 10.86 -39.46 0.55
C THR A 736 11.35 -40.17 1.82
N GLN A 737 10.93 -41.42 2.07
CA GLN A 737 11.45 -42.20 3.20
C GLN A 737 12.93 -42.48 3.02
N LYS A 738 13.34 -42.90 1.80
CA LYS A 738 14.72 -43.20 1.44
C LYS A 738 15.59 -41.95 1.44
N GLU A 739 15.05 -40.85 0.96
CA GLU A 739 15.67 -39.53 1.00
C GLU A 739 16.01 -39.14 2.46
N LEU A 740 15.04 -39.18 3.37
CA LEU A 740 15.24 -38.84 4.79
C LEU A 740 16.31 -39.75 5.43
N GLN A 741 16.32 -41.05 5.15
CA GLN A 741 17.33 -41.95 5.69
C GLN A 741 18.75 -41.58 5.23
N GLN A 742 18.92 -41.20 3.97
CA GLN A 742 20.22 -40.81 3.44
C GLN A 742 20.67 -39.45 3.97
N VAL A 743 19.76 -38.48 4.04
CA VAL A 743 20.00 -37.15 4.62
C VAL A 743 20.36 -37.28 6.10
N LYS A 744 19.60 -38.05 6.88
CA LYS A 744 19.91 -38.37 8.29
C LYS A 744 21.29 -38.96 8.45
N SER A 745 21.64 -39.94 7.65
CA SER A 745 22.97 -40.59 7.68
C SER A 745 24.11 -39.58 7.43
N ALA A 746 23.97 -38.70 6.45
CA ALA A 746 24.96 -37.67 6.16
C ALA A 746 25.09 -36.66 7.31
N LEU A 747 23.97 -36.22 7.89
CA LEU A 747 23.93 -35.25 8.98
C LEU A 747 24.52 -35.83 10.27
N VAL A 748 24.20 -37.10 10.63
CA VAL A 748 24.76 -37.79 11.79
C VAL A 748 26.27 -37.96 11.64
N THR A 749 26.74 -38.34 10.45
CA THR A 749 28.17 -38.39 10.15
C THR A 749 28.83 -37.01 10.29
N GLY A 750 28.15 -35.93 9.91
CA GLY A 750 28.56 -34.55 10.10
C GLY A 750 28.42 -34.04 11.55
N LYS A 751 28.08 -34.91 12.48
CA LYS A 751 27.88 -34.63 13.93
C LYS A 751 26.72 -33.68 14.23
N TYR A 752 25.63 -33.77 13.44
CA TYR A 752 24.38 -33.10 13.76
C TYR A 752 23.53 -33.94 14.70
N GLN A 753 22.81 -33.29 15.61
CA GLN A 753 21.71 -33.90 16.37
C GLN A 753 20.46 -33.84 15.50
N VAL A 754 19.97 -35.01 15.09
CA VAL A 754 18.85 -35.10 14.15
C VAL A 754 17.58 -35.54 14.90
N LYS A 755 16.51 -34.75 14.77
CA LYS A 755 15.15 -35.17 15.11
C LYS A 755 14.40 -35.44 13.80
N ASP A 756 13.84 -36.62 13.66
CA ASP A 756 13.12 -37.04 12.45
C ASP A 756 11.70 -37.48 12.76
N TYR A 757 10.77 -37.09 11.89
CA TYR A 757 9.34 -37.35 12.00
C TYR A 757 8.85 -37.99 10.70
N THR A 758 8.24 -39.18 10.81
CA THR A 758 7.74 -39.94 9.65
C THR A 758 6.41 -40.59 9.96
N MET A 759 5.70 -41.04 8.94
CA MET A 759 4.39 -41.67 9.06
C MET A 759 3.39 -40.82 9.84
N ALA A 760 2.74 -41.37 10.85
CA ALA A 760 1.75 -40.65 11.68
C ALA A 760 2.36 -39.55 12.55
N ASN A 761 3.67 -39.51 12.73
CA ASN A 761 4.37 -38.48 13.51
C ASN A 761 4.75 -37.26 12.66
N ALA A 762 4.59 -37.31 11.33
CA ALA A 762 4.91 -36.22 10.43
C ALA A 762 3.77 -35.21 10.37
N THR A 763 3.43 -34.57 11.52
CA THR A 763 2.25 -33.74 11.75
C THR A 763 2.57 -32.25 11.70
N GLU A 764 1.53 -31.42 11.65
CA GLU A 764 1.65 -29.97 11.80
C GLU A 764 2.21 -29.58 13.17
N THR A 765 1.76 -30.21 14.26
CA THR A 765 2.28 -30.00 15.62
C THR A 765 3.80 -30.19 15.67
N ALA A 766 4.31 -31.22 14.98
CA ALA A 766 5.76 -31.45 14.91
C ALA A 766 6.51 -30.27 14.26
N ILE A 767 5.94 -29.66 13.20
CA ILE A 767 6.53 -28.51 12.53
C ILE A 767 6.32 -27.23 13.37
N LYS A 768 5.11 -27.00 13.86
CA LYS A 768 4.76 -25.82 14.67
C LYS A 768 5.54 -25.74 15.99
N GLY A 769 5.93 -26.91 16.53
CA GLY A 769 6.78 -27.03 17.72
C GLY A 769 8.30 -26.87 17.49
N VAL A 770 8.72 -26.48 16.28
CA VAL A 770 10.15 -26.29 15.95
C VAL A 770 10.66 -24.95 16.47
N HIS A 771 11.87 -24.96 17.06
CA HIS A 771 12.57 -23.77 17.49
C HIS A 771 13.95 -23.66 16.85
N SER A 772 14.04 -22.88 15.79
CA SER A 772 15.27 -22.48 15.08
C SER A 772 16.29 -23.62 14.88
N PRO A 773 15.94 -24.76 14.22
CA PRO A 773 16.89 -25.76 13.86
C PRO A 773 17.89 -25.19 12.87
N LYS A 774 19.14 -25.62 12.90
CA LYS A 774 20.12 -25.14 11.91
C LYS A 774 19.76 -25.58 10.49
N ILE A 775 19.20 -26.78 10.36
CA ILE A 775 18.71 -27.35 9.10
C ILE A 775 17.30 -27.86 9.33
N MET A 776 16.37 -27.48 8.43
CA MET A 776 15.03 -28.02 8.35
C MET A 776 14.85 -28.64 6.96
N HIS A 777 14.47 -29.92 6.91
CA HIS A 777 14.26 -30.65 5.65
C HIS A 777 12.89 -31.33 5.70
N ILE A 778 12.02 -30.94 4.77
CA ILE A 778 10.64 -31.42 4.66
C ILE A 778 10.47 -32.08 3.30
N ALA A 779 10.12 -33.38 3.29
CA ALA A 779 9.91 -34.15 2.09
C ALA A 779 8.49 -34.74 2.05
N THR A 780 7.60 -34.08 1.28
CA THR A 780 6.17 -34.38 1.23
C THR A 780 5.52 -33.91 -0.08
N HIS A 781 4.18 -33.94 -0.17
CA HIS A 781 3.46 -33.23 -1.22
C HIS A 781 3.37 -31.73 -0.95
N GLY A 782 3.54 -30.92 -1.99
CA GLY A 782 3.22 -29.49 -2.00
C GLY A 782 2.09 -29.20 -2.99
N TYR A 783 1.38 -28.11 -2.78
CA TYR A 783 0.40 -27.61 -3.73
C TYR A 783 0.49 -26.09 -3.90
N PHE A 784 0.04 -25.64 -5.08
CA PHE A 784 -0.21 -24.23 -5.40
C PHE A 784 -1.49 -24.11 -6.22
N LEU A 785 -2.39 -23.24 -5.80
CA LEU A 785 -3.68 -22.97 -6.46
C LEU A 785 -3.53 -21.78 -7.42
N GLU A 786 -3.30 -22.04 -8.71
CA GLU A 786 -3.09 -21.01 -9.74
C GLU A 786 -4.37 -20.22 -10.03
N ASP A 787 -5.52 -20.89 -10.05
CA ASP A 787 -6.82 -20.29 -10.42
C ASP A 787 -7.89 -20.63 -9.38
N VAL A 788 -8.35 -19.60 -8.66
CA VAL A 788 -9.29 -19.74 -7.55
C VAL A 788 -10.66 -19.22 -8.00
N GLN A 789 -11.23 -19.79 -9.08
CA GLN A 789 -12.53 -19.34 -9.62
C GLN A 789 -13.71 -20.19 -9.14
N ASN A 790 -13.48 -21.39 -8.65
CA ASN A 790 -14.54 -22.30 -8.22
C ASN A 790 -15.01 -22.00 -6.79
N GLN A 791 -16.29 -22.34 -6.50
CA GLN A 791 -16.81 -22.33 -5.13
C GLN A 791 -16.43 -23.63 -4.42
N GLY A 792 -16.20 -23.55 -3.11
CA GLY A 792 -15.92 -24.71 -2.26
C GLY A 792 -14.57 -24.65 -1.55
N SER A 793 -14.12 -25.76 -1.02
CA SER A 793 -12.84 -25.96 -0.34
C SER A 793 -11.87 -26.75 -1.23
N VAL A 794 -10.61 -26.37 -1.23
CA VAL A 794 -9.52 -27.12 -1.89
C VAL A 794 -8.43 -27.34 -0.86
N PHE A 795 -8.10 -28.62 -0.58
CA PHE A 795 -7.14 -29.00 0.46
C PHE A 795 -7.40 -28.33 1.83
N GLY A 796 -8.68 -28.30 2.27
CA GLY A 796 -9.05 -27.70 3.55
C GLY A 796 -9.02 -26.17 3.59
N VAL A 797 -8.71 -25.48 2.50
CA VAL A 797 -8.73 -24.02 2.41
C VAL A 797 -9.96 -23.58 1.62
N GLN A 798 -10.74 -22.67 2.19
CA GLN A 798 -11.89 -22.09 1.49
C GLN A 798 -11.42 -21.18 0.37
N VAL A 799 -11.93 -21.42 -0.85
CA VAL A 799 -11.59 -20.69 -2.07
C VAL A 799 -11.81 -19.19 -1.91
N GLU A 800 -12.84 -18.78 -1.18
CA GLU A 800 -13.17 -17.37 -0.96
C GLU A 800 -12.05 -16.62 -0.21
N TYR A 801 -11.47 -17.21 0.83
CA TYR A 801 -10.36 -16.60 1.57
C TYR A 801 -9.07 -16.65 0.78
N ALA A 802 -8.83 -17.74 0.03
CA ALA A 802 -7.68 -17.88 -0.84
C ALA A 802 -7.65 -16.86 -1.99
N LYS A 803 -8.81 -16.36 -2.47
CA LYS A 803 -8.88 -15.26 -3.45
C LYS A 803 -8.23 -13.98 -2.93
N ASN A 804 -8.46 -13.67 -1.67
CA ASN A 804 -8.05 -12.41 -1.05
C ASN A 804 -6.70 -12.51 -0.33
N ASN A 805 -6.23 -13.73 -0.02
CA ASN A 805 -4.97 -13.97 0.66
C ASN A 805 -4.08 -14.98 -0.10
N PRO A 806 -3.08 -14.50 -0.86
CA PRO A 806 -2.19 -15.38 -1.63
C PRO A 806 -1.43 -16.42 -0.79
N LEU A 807 -1.19 -16.16 0.50
CA LEU A 807 -0.51 -17.10 1.40
C LEU A 807 -1.36 -18.34 1.76
N LEU A 808 -2.66 -18.32 1.47
CA LEU A 808 -3.54 -19.47 1.60
C LEU A 808 -3.53 -20.36 0.35
N ARG A 809 -2.94 -19.92 -0.76
CA ARG A 809 -2.92 -20.66 -2.04
C ARG A 809 -1.83 -21.70 -2.15
N SER A 810 -0.88 -21.74 -1.24
CA SER A 810 0.22 -22.70 -1.23
C SER A 810 0.40 -23.32 0.14
N GLY A 811 0.80 -24.59 0.15
CA GLY A 811 1.01 -25.31 1.40
C GLY A 811 1.66 -26.68 1.21
N LEU A 812 1.90 -27.36 2.33
CA LEU A 812 2.48 -28.70 2.44
C LEU A 812 1.47 -29.66 3.05
N MET A 813 1.38 -30.87 2.49
CA MET A 813 0.51 -31.94 3.02
C MET A 813 1.28 -32.77 4.04
N LEU A 814 0.67 -33.01 5.19
CA LEU A 814 1.28 -33.70 6.33
C LEU A 814 0.43 -34.90 6.73
N ALA A 815 0.78 -35.56 7.84
CA ALA A 815 0.00 -36.68 8.35
C ALA A 815 -1.42 -36.22 8.70
N GLY A 816 -2.42 -36.99 8.22
CA GLY A 816 -3.83 -36.66 8.40
C GLY A 816 -4.43 -35.75 7.32
N ALA A 817 -3.67 -35.31 6.30
CA ALA A 817 -4.20 -34.55 5.18
C ALA A 817 -5.25 -35.39 4.42
N SER A 818 -6.48 -34.88 4.30
CA SER A 818 -7.57 -35.53 3.56
C SER A 818 -8.09 -34.59 2.46
N SER A 819 -8.44 -35.19 1.30
CA SER A 819 -9.12 -34.44 0.22
C SER A 819 -10.61 -34.18 0.54
N GLU A 820 -11.21 -35.00 1.41
CA GLU A 820 -12.57 -34.86 1.92
C GLU A 820 -12.51 -34.49 3.39
N GLN A 821 -13.02 -33.33 3.75
CA GLN A 821 -13.36 -33.04 5.15
C GLN A 821 -14.49 -34.00 5.59
N GLN A 822 -14.14 -35.09 6.18
CA GLN A 822 -15.08 -35.82 7.00
C GLN A 822 -15.29 -35.04 8.30
N ASP A 823 -16.53 -35.03 8.80
CA ASP A 823 -16.98 -34.47 10.08
C ASP A 823 -15.92 -34.58 11.20
N ALA A 824 -14.92 -33.76 11.17
CA ALA A 824 -13.97 -33.63 12.24
C ALA A 824 -14.72 -33.02 13.42
N SER A 825 -14.82 -33.72 14.48
CA SER A 825 -15.14 -33.15 15.80
C SER A 825 -14.03 -32.15 16.10
N PHE A 826 -14.34 -30.88 16.03
CA PHE A 826 -13.42 -29.73 16.09
C PHE A 826 -12.74 -29.53 17.44
N SER A 827 -12.11 -30.54 17.95
CA SER A 827 -11.16 -30.44 19.06
C SER A 827 -9.70 -30.38 18.58
N ASP A 828 -9.44 -30.61 17.27
CA ASP A 828 -8.09 -30.77 16.77
C ASP A 828 -7.69 -29.60 15.88
N GLU A 829 -6.71 -28.83 16.35
CA GLU A 829 -6.04 -27.70 15.67
C GLU A 829 -5.27 -28.13 14.39
N GLU A 830 -5.36 -29.40 13.96
CA GLU A 830 -4.59 -30.01 12.89
C GLU A 830 -5.49 -30.60 11.80
N ASN A 831 -5.36 -30.06 10.58
CA ASN A 831 -6.05 -30.60 9.40
C ASN A 831 -5.10 -31.36 8.44
N GLY A 832 -3.84 -31.53 8.81
CA GLY A 832 -2.80 -32.13 7.98
C GLY A 832 -2.27 -31.25 6.86
N ILE A 833 -2.59 -29.97 6.84
CA ILE A 833 -2.17 -28.99 5.82
C ILE A 833 -1.45 -27.82 6.48
N LEU A 834 -0.16 -27.65 6.20
CA LEU A 834 0.56 -26.45 6.58
C LEU A 834 0.51 -25.44 5.43
N THR A 835 -0.35 -24.43 5.55
CA THR A 835 -0.43 -23.33 4.58
C THR A 835 0.79 -22.40 4.68
N ALA A 836 1.07 -21.61 3.64
CA ALA A 836 2.09 -20.57 3.75
C ALA A 836 1.73 -19.52 4.80
N TYR A 837 0.44 -19.24 5.02
CA TYR A 837 -0.03 -18.35 6.08
C TYR A 837 0.35 -18.85 7.49
N GLU A 838 0.33 -20.14 7.73
CA GLU A 838 0.79 -20.76 9.00
C GLU A 838 2.30 -20.82 9.09
N ALA A 839 2.96 -21.19 7.98
CA ALA A 839 4.41 -21.33 7.91
C ALA A 839 5.16 -20.03 8.23
N MET A 840 4.59 -18.86 7.93
CA MET A 840 5.21 -17.56 8.26
C MET A 840 5.35 -17.31 9.76
N ASN A 841 4.57 -18.02 10.60
CA ASN A 841 4.57 -17.88 12.05
C ASN A 841 5.58 -18.81 12.74
N LEU A 842 6.31 -19.65 12.01
CA LEU A 842 7.33 -20.54 12.57
C LEU A 842 8.51 -19.75 13.17
N ASP A 843 9.17 -20.34 14.15
CA ASP A 843 10.41 -19.81 14.70
C ASP A 843 11.62 -20.41 13.98
N LEU A 844 12.12 -19.70 12.95
CA LEU A 844 13.26 -20.12 12.14
C LEU A 844 14.40 -19.07 12.12
N ASN A 845 14.44 -18.16 13.10
CA ASN A 845 15.34 -16.99 13.11
C ASN A 845 16.84 -17.36 13.07
N LYS A 846 17.21 -18.59 13.42
CA LYS A 846 18.60 -19.08 13.41
C LYS A 846 18.75 -20.29 12.47
N THR A 847 17.85 -20.47 11.53
CA THR A 847 17.84 -21.58 10.57
C THR A 847 18.66 -21.18 9.33
N ASP A 848 19.75 -21.91 9.10
CA ASP A 848 20.62 -21.64 7.95
C ASP A 848 20.01 -22.15 6.63
N LEU A 849 19.27 -23.26 6.69
CA LEU A 849 18.71 -23.88 5.49
C LEU A 849 17.36 -24.52 5.77
N VAL A 850 16.38 -24.18 4.94
CA VAL A 850 15.13 -24.94 4.79
C VAL A 850 15.12 -25.62 3.42
N VAL A 851 14.86 -26.91 3.38
CA VAL A 851 14.67 -27.69 2.16
C VAL A 851 13.20 -28.12 2.10
N LEU A 852 12.51 -27.68 1.05
CA LEU A 852 11.14 -28.09 0.74
C LEU A 852 11.20 -29.06 -0.45
N SER A 853 11.44 -30.33 -0.13
CA SER A 853 11.49 -31.44 -1.10
C SER A 853 10.08 -31.90 -1.45
N ALA A 854 9.33 -31.04 -2.15
CA ALA A 854 7.94 -31.21 -2.53
C ALA A 854 7.66 -30.53 -3.88
N CYS A 855 6.53 -30.85 -4.52
CA CYS A 855 6.18 -30.28 -5.83
C CYS A 855 5.79 -28.81 -5.72
N GLU A 856 6.24 -27.98 -6.68
CA GLU A 856 5.79 -26.61 -6.91
C GLU A 856 5.89 -25.66 -5.68
N THR A 857 6.78 -25.97 -4.74
CA THR A 857 6.95 -25.20 -3.48
C THR A 857 7.53 -23.81 -3.70
N GLY A 858 8.15 -23.54 -4.84
CA GLY A 858 8.64 -22.22 -5.24
C GLY A 858 7.64 -21.39 -6.03
N LYS A 859 6.44 -21.93 -6.30
CA LYS A 859 5.36 -21.19 -6.95
C LYS A 859 4.58 -20.34 -5.95
N GLY A 860 3.98 -19.26 -6.46
CA GLY A 860 3.13 -18.35 -5.72
C GLY A 860 2.67 -17.21 -6.62
N ASP A 861 1.83 -16.34 -6.09
CA ASP A 861 1.45 -15.12 -6.80
C ASP A 861 2.66 -14.19 -6.92
N ILE A 862 2.90 -13.68 -8.11
CA ILE A 862 4.03 -12.76 -8.36
C ILE A 862 3.55 -11.33 -8.19
N SER A 863 4.22 -10.60 -7.31
CA SER A 863 4.06 -9.16 -7.18
C SER A 863 5.35 -8.47 -7.61
N SER A 864 5.27 -7.64 -8.65
CA SER A 864 6.44 -6.91 -9.17
C SER A 864 7.09 -6.08 -8.07
N GLY A 865 8.37 -6.31 -7.83
CA GLY A 865 9.15 -5.66 -6.77
C GLY A 865 9.05 -6.29 -5.38
N GLU A 866 8.05 -7.13 -5.11
CA GLU A 866 7.87 -7.80 -3.81
C GLU A 866 8.19 -9.30 -3.85
N GLY A 867 8.34 -9.88 -5.06
CA GLY A 867 8.68 -11.28 -5.27
C GLY A 867 7.46 -12.22 -5.28
N VAL A 868 7.68 -13.45 -4.83
CA VAL A 868 6.68 -14.53 -4.88
C VAL A 868 5.94 -14.63 -3.55
N TYR A 869 4.63 -14.49 -3.59
CA TYR A 869 3.74 -14.69 -2.44
C TYR A 869 3.33 -16.17 -2.36
N GLY A 870 3.96 -16.90 -1.49
CA GLY A 870 3.74 -18.32 -1.26
C GLY A 870 4.65 -18.86 -0.16
N LEU A 871 4.97 -20.14 -0.19
CA LEU A 871 5.85 -20.79 0.80
C LEU A 871 7.22 -20.12 0.91
N GLN A 872 7.80 -19.65 -0.22
CA GLN A 872 9.07 -18.92 -0.18
C GLN A 872 9.02 -17.73 0.75
N ARG A 873 8.05 -16.82 0.56
CA ARG A 873 7.87 -15.62 1.40
C ARG A 873 7.62 -16.00 2.85
N ALA A 874 6.77 -17.01 3.08
CA ALA A 874 6.42 -17.46 4.41
C ALA A 874 7.63 -17.93 5.23
N PHE A 875 8.47 -18.77 4.66
CA PHE A 875 9.68 -19.27 5.36
C PHE A 875 10.75 -18.20 5.54
N VAL A 876 10.86 -17.23 4.61
CA VAL A 876 11.72 -16.05 4.79
C VAL A 876 11.20 -15.17 5.93
N MET A 877 9.89 -14.94 6.04
CA MET A 877 9.27 -14.25 7.17
C MET A 877 9.47 -14.98 8.50
N ALA A 878 9.44 -16.31 8.47
CA ALA A 878 9.76 -17.15 9.62
C ALA A 878 11.21 -16.98 10.11
N GLY A 879 12.12 -16.51 9.22
CA GLY A 879 13.49 -16.13 9.57
C GLY A 879 14.60 -17.00 8.97
N THR A 880 14.31 -17.86 7.98
CA THR A 880 15.33 -18.68 7.34
C THR A 880 16.28 -17.88 6.45
N ASN A 881 17.56 -18.28 6.43
CA ASN A 881 18.58 -17.64 5.60
C ASN A 881 18.58 -18.14 4.14
N LYS A 882 18.48 -19.45 3.96
CA LYS A 882 18.47 -20.08 2.63
C LYS A 882 17.34 -21.08 2.51
N MET A 883 16.83 -21.22 1.29
CA MET A 883 15.82 -22.22 0.97
C MET A 883 16.18 -22.97 -0.30
N ILE A 884 15.88 -24.28 -0.31
CA ILE A 884 15.81 -25.09 -1.53
C ILE A 884 14.34 -25.43 -1.76
N MET A 885 13.82 -25.12 -2.95
CA MET A 885 12.42 -25.30 -3.33
C MET A 885 12.29 -25.65 -4.80
N SER A 886 11.16 -26.26 -5.21
CA SER A 886 10.92 -26.70 -6.58
C SER A 886 10.02 -25.73 -7.37
N LEU A 887 10.30 -25.56 -8.67
CA LEU A 887 9.51 -24.71 -9.59
C LEU A 887 8.45 -25.50 -10.39
N TRP A 888 8.56 -26.84 -10.43
CA TRP A 888 7.60 -27.72 -11.11
C TRP A 888 7.48 -29.07 -10.39
N LYS A 889 6.57 -29.90 -10.88
CA LYS A 889 6.39 -31.26 -10.35
C LYS A 889 7.66 -32.09 -10.54
N VAL A 890 8.13 -32.71 -9.48
CA VAL A 890 9.41 -33.39 -9.43
C VAL A 890 9.25 -34.93 -9.58
N ASP A 891 10.30 -35.58 -10.06
CA ASP A 891 10.43 -37.02 -10.06
C ASP A 891 11.04 -37.49 -8.73
N ASP A 892 10.37 -38.41 -8.07
CA ASP A 892 10.69 -38.88 -6.71
C ASP A 892 12.11 -39.48 -6.63
N ALA A 893 12.51 -40.29 -7.63
CA ALA A 893 13.83 -40.95 -7.66
C ALA A 893 14.98 -39.96 -7.94
N ALA A 894 14.76 -39.03 -8.87
CA ALA A 894 15.75 -38.00 -9.21
C ALA A 894 15.92 -37.01 -8.07
N THR A 895 14.83 -36.67 -7.37
CA THR A 895 14.85 -35.79 -6.20
C THR A 895 15.64 -36.39 -5.04
N GLN A 896 15.38 -37.65 -4.72
CA GLN A 896 16.11 -38.40 -3.69
C GLN A 896 17.61 -38.43 -4.01
N ASP A 897 18.00 -38.70 -5.27
CA ASP A 897 19.41 -38.71 -5.68
C ASP A 897 20.05 -37.33 -5.61
N LEU A 898 19.33 -36.26 -6.03
CA LEU A 898 19.81 -34.89 -5.94
C LEU A 898 20.12 -34.49 -4.48
N MET A 899 19.16 -34.69 -3.57
CA MET A 899 19.32 -34.34 -2.18
C MET A 899 20.42 -35.15 -1.50
N SER A 900 20.53 -36.45 -1.80
CA SER A 900 21.62 -37.30 -1.30
C SER A 900 23.01 -36.78 -1.73
N ARG A 901 23.19 -36.43 -3.01
CA ARG A 901 24.41 -35.82 -3.54
C ARG A 901 24.70 -34.47 -2.91
N PHE A 902 23.68 -33.62 -2.75
CA PHE A 902 23.85 -32.33 -2.15
C PHE A 902 24.38 -32.41 -0.72
N TYR A 903 23.69 -33.18 0.16
CA TYR A 903 24.13 -33.33 1.55
C TYR A 903 25.51 -34.02 1.65
N LYS A 904 25.83 -34.98 0.78
CA LYS A 904 27.17 -35.60 0.69
C LYS A 904 28.21 -34.52 0.35
N ASN A 905 27.98 -33.75 -0.71
CA ASN A 905 28.92 -32.73 -1.13
C ASN A 905 29.11 -31.66 -0.06
N TRP A 906 28.02 -31.20 0.57
CA TRP A 906 28.06 -30.14 1.59
C TRP A 906 28.61 -30.64 2.92
N ILE A 907 28.01 -31.67 3.50
CA ILE A 907 28.30 -32.08 4.89
C ILE A 907 29.54 -32.98 4.98
N LEU A 908 29.72 -33.94 4.03
CA LEU A 908 30.80 -34.90 4.13
C LEU A 908 32.08 -34.45 3.42
N THR A 909 31.98 -33.68 2.33
CA THR A 909 33.18 -33.17 1.64
C THR A 909 33.52 -31.74 1.97
N GLY A 910 32.66 -31.04 2.75
CA GLY A 910 32.90 -29.66 3.25
C GLY A 910 32.82 -28.57 2.19
N GLN A 911 32.16 -28.81 1.07
CA GLN A 911 31.95 -27.78 0.06
C GLN A 911 31.03 -26.66 0.59
N GLU A 912 31.21 -25.43 0.10
CA GLU A 912 30.27 -24.35 0.38
C GLU A 912 28.88 -24.75 -0.15
N MET A 913 27.83 -24.40 0.58
CA MET A 913 26.47 -24.89 0.39
C MET A 913 25.96 -24.69 -1.05
N SER A 914 26.06 -23.48 -1.61
CA SER A 914 25.58 -23.19 -2.98
C SER A 914 26.42 -23.95 -4.03
N THR A 915 27.73 -24.11 -3.80
CA THR A 915 28.61 -24.85 -4.65
C THR A 915 28.28 -26.35 -4.59
N ALA A 916 28.02 -26.90 -3.40
CA ALA A 916 27.61 -28.26 -3.18
C ALA A 916 26.30 -28.60 -3.90
N PHE A 917 25.34 -27.71 -3.87
CA PHE A 917 24.06 -27.86 -4.55
C PHE A 917 24.22 -27.83 -6.07
N ARG A 918 24.93 -26.83 -6.61
CA ARG A 918 25.26 -26.78 -8.03
C ARG A 918 25.98 -28.02 -8.50
N ASN A 919 26.98 -28.49 -7.77
CA ASN A 919 27.74 -29.69 -8.11
C ASN A 919 26.85 -30.94 -8.06
N ALA A 920 25.90 -31.05 -7.14
CA ALA A 920 24.93 -32.13 -7.12
C ALA A 920 24.05 -32.14 -8.39
N GLN A 921 23.58 -30.95 -8.85
CA GLN A 921 22.86 -30.83 -10.11
C GLN A 921 23.70 -31.28 -11.31
N ILE A 922 24.96 -30.82 -11.42
CA ILE A 922 25.86 -31.23 -12.49
C ILE A 922 26.17 -32.76 -12.44
N GLN A 923 26.35 -33.33 -11.26
CA GLN A 923 26.53 -34.78 -11.08
C GLN A 923 25.26 -35.54 -11.48
N LEU A 924 24.08 -35.01 -11.18
CA LEU A 924 22.81 -35.63 -11.55
C LEU A 924 22.57 -35.66 -13.06
N MET A 925 23.07 -34.67 -13.81
CA MET A 925 22.99 -34.62 -15.28
C MET A 925 23.61 -35.81 -15.95
N THR A 926 24.57 -36.50 -15.31
CA THR A 926 25.19 -37.73 -15.86
C THR A 926 24.24 -38.92 -15.85
N THR A 927 23.32 -38.97 -14.90
CA THR A 927 22.31 -40.02 -14.75
C THR A 927 21.00 -39.63 -15.45
N TYR A 928 20.63 -38.37 -15.32
CA TYR A 928 19.40 -37.80 -15.86
C TYR A 928 19.76 -36.55 -16.70
N PRO A 929 20.01 -36.68 -18.01
CA PRO A 929 20.48 -35.57 -18.85
C PRO A 929 19.47 -34.42 -19.01
N ASP A 930 18.17 -34.73 -18.89
CA ASP A 930 17.10 -33.76 -19.11
C ASP A 930 16.94 -32.80 -17.96
N PRO A 931 16.78 -31.47 -18.20
CA PRO A 931 16.59 -30.44 -17.17
C PRO A 931 15.40 -30.66 -16.26
N TYR A 932 14.37 -31.39 -16.72
CA TYR A 932 13.20 -31.72 -15.89
C TYR A 932 13.62 -32.36 -14.55
N TYR A 933 14.66 -33.17 -14.53
CA TYR A 933 15.09 -33.94 -13.34
C TYR A 933 16.01 -33.14 -12.41
N TRP A 934 17.04 -32.47 -12.96
CA TRP A 934 18.08 -31.82 -12.18
C TRP A 934 17.82 -30.31 -11.95
N GLY A 935 16.99 -29.71 -12.81
CA GLY A 935 16.71 -28.29 -12.81
C GLY A 935 15.46 -27.88 -12.00
N ALA A 936 14.72 -28.85 -11.46
CA ALA A 936 13.47 -28.56 -10.75
C ALA A 936 13.70 -27.72 -9.50
N PHE A 937 14.78 -27.95 -8.79
CA PHE A 937 15.09 -27.25 -7.55
C PHE A 937 15.99 -26.05 -7.77
N VAL A 938 15.70 -24.99 -7.04
CA VAL A 938 16.50 -23.77 -6.95
C VAL A 938 16.85 -23.50 -5.48
N MET A 939 18.04 -22.91 -5.27
CA MET A 939 18.46 -22.44 -3.95
C MET A 939 18.36 -20.91 -3.95
N VAL A 940 17.59 -20.34 -3.03
CA VAL A 940 17.38 -18.91 -2.87
C VAL A 940 17.83 -18.47 -1.48
N GLY A 941 18.40 -17.30 -1.38
CA GLY A 941 18.77 -16.68 -0.10
C GLY A 941 20.24 -16.27 -0.01
N ARG A 942 20.59 -15.75 1.16
CA ARG A 942 21.87 -15.07 1.43
C ARG A 942 23.08 -15.99 1.46
#